data_ffc8ee6e8d5397153d53a44c65b550f4
#
_entry.id   ffc8ee6e8d5397153d53a44c65b550f4
#
_cell.length_a   1.000
_cell.length_b   1.000
_cell.length_c   1.000
_cell.angle_alpha   90.00
_cell.angle_beta   90.00
_cell.angle_gamma   90.00
#
_symmetry.space_group_name_H-M   'P 1'
#
loop_
_entity.id
_entity.type
_entity.pdbx_description
1 polymer ?
#
loop_
_entity_poly.entity_id
_entity_poly.type
_entity_poly.pdbx_seq_one_letter_code
_entity_poly.pdbx_strand_id
1 'polypeptide(L)'
;MKSVVGITGIMGYLLVSYIVVVTLIIKQCKSEITKSPSHLDTNRTTSTGPAIVNRDEDDEIFVPYQGERFSIFDWTLFRTMSKKYSGNMLLSPISLKVALILLYEGAQDETAHELATAMQLPANENVIRKRFSTILQSLQTNPPAYILNIGTRIYIDSNILIRQKYEATVKAYYDTDVISANLSDAQPLVQAINDWVSNITDANIDRMINDEDNVKNSLMLIMNTFFFRGSWRRKYFSPENTRTGKFYTIDNRTIDVPFMHTFGRFYYTHSPELDAKILRIPYDGRKFALYLLLPRNRTLDGIEHLINEVTPFVLTRYVWQMQNLPIGISIPKFKYQFSSHMEPVLREVGIRNIFDDTATLTGIAQTRRISNNLKVSDILQKTGIEVNENGTIAYVATEIDIGNKIGEEIFHADHPFLFYIEDESTGTIMYIGKMMNPLDTTGSTASWEQYLSQSPPKLNAGISNTGSISQAGLNAEDRNNLFNIYFPQALSKKYKDGNLVSSPASVKTILTMLMEGANGNTKSEIISVLRLPEGKSRRRELAQRILASLNRNENGTEIALTTRLWVHKNLRVSNNYKNILRSRYQGDIESVNFMESESTARHINEWVRRVTHNTISSALLLNDLPPDTRLILTSVIYFKGLWLKSFDKANTKLQCFYIPNGECRNTYFMKHGSIYRYAYIPSIEAYVLEIPYSDGKTSMLTLMPRSREYDPYLRILSDDLITVPVSTILANLKKQDITIHLPKFNIENNLNLVPTLRHLGIENIFQPNTNLSKMISDSSIHVTSILQNVKLEIDEEGTLAAADTEIGYKLLSSWGNDVKMDRPFLFMIIDSVLNMTLFSGRFIEPLK
;
A
#
# COMPACT_ATOMS: atom_id res chain seq x y z
N MET A 1 25.78 40.64 40.29
CA MET A 1 25.07 41.55 39.42
C MET A 1 25.98 42.15 38.31
N LYS A 2 26.85 41.38 37.71
CA LYS A 2 27.69 41.86 36.56
C LYS A 2 27.76 40.87 35.37
N SER A 3 26.92 39.84 35.33
CA SER A 3 26.95 38.84 34.26
C SER A 3 25.65 38.73 33.44
N VAL A 4 24.64 39.57 33.70
CA VAL A 4 23.35 39.55 32.96
C VAL A 4 23.25 40.64 31.88
N VAL A 5 24.12 41.63 31.89
CA VAL A 5 24.08 42.76 30.93
C VAL A 5 24.81 42.44 29.62
N GLY A 6 25.59 41.35 29.54
CA GLY A 6 26.33 40.98 28.33
C GLY A 6 25.51 40.20 27.27
N ILE A 7 24.48 39.45 27.66
CA ILE A 7 23.74 38.55 26.77
C ILE A 7 22.61 39.28 26.00
N THR A 8 22.03 40.32 26.63
CA THR A 8 20.98 41.13 25.98
C THR A 8 21.53 42.07 24.89
N GLY A 9 22.80 42.48 24.99
CA GLY A 9 23.47 43.29 23.97
C GLY A 9 23.77 42.50 22.67
N ILE A 10 24.15 41.24 22.76
CA ILE A 10 24.52 40.41 21.62
C ILE A 10 23.25 39.95 20.87
N MET A 11 22.16 39.63 21.58
CA MET A 11 20.88 39.29 20.92
C MET A 11 20.26 40.48 20.20
N GLY A 12 20.43 41.72 20.75
CA GLY A 12 19.99 42.95 20.08
C GLY A 12 20.74 43.20 18.76
N TYR A 13 22.05 42.99 18.75
CA TYR A 13 22.88 43.15 17.54
C TYR A 13 22.56 42.12 16.45
N LEU A 14 22.30 40.87 16.82
CA LEU A 14 21.92 39.80 15.87
C LEU A 14 20.53 40.08 15.30
N LEU A 15 19.58 40.57 16.08
CA LEU A 15 18.23 40.89 15.59
C LEU A 15 18.23 42.07 14.62
N VAL A 16 19.01 43.13 14.92
CA VAL A 16 19.18 44.31 14.04
C VAL A 16 19.90 43.92 12.75
N SER A 17 20.93 43.08 12.82
CA SER A 17 21.62 42.56 11.62
C SER A 17 20.70 41.72 10.75
N TYR A 18 19.85 40.87 11.34
CA TYR A 18 18.88 40.05 10.59
C TYR A 18 17.81 40.92 9.89
N ILE A 19 17.30 41.95 10.57
CA ILE A 19 16.32 42.90 10.00
C ILE A 19 16.94 43.69 8.85
N VAL A 20 18.20 44.10 8.95
CA VAL A 20 18.91 44.84 7.90
C VAL A 20 19.14 43.97 6.67
N VAL A 21 19.51 42.69 6.85
CA VAL A 21 19.70 41.74 5.74
C VAL A 21 18.37 41.42 5.05
N VAL A 22 17.29 41.22 5.79
CA VAL A 22 15.96 40.98 5.22
C VAL A 22 15.45 42.19 4.47
N THR A 23 15.70 43.40 4.98
CA THR A 23 15.31 44.65 4.32
C THR A 23 16.11 44.94 3.04
N LEU A 24 17.38 44.55 3.01
CA LEU A 24 18.22 44.60 1.80
C LEU A 24 17.76 43.62 0.73
N ILE A 25 17.41 42.39 1.11
CA ILE A 25 16.87 41.37 0.18
C ILE A 25 15.53 41.83 -0.39
N ILE A 26 14.62 42.40 0.43
CA ILE A 26 13.34 42.93 -0.04
C ILE A 26 13.54 44.17 -0.96
N LYS A 27 14.55 45.00 -0.71
CA LYS A 27 14.87 46.13 -1.62
C LYS A 27 15.45 45.63 -2.95
N GLN A 28 16.25 44.58 -2.93
CA GLN A 28 16.82 44.00 -4.15
C GLN A 28 15.75 43.29 -5.00
N CYS A 29 14.81 42.58 -4.39
CA CYS A 29 13.65 42.04 -5.09
C CYS A 29 12.70 43.12 -5.65
N LYS A 30 12.56 44.29 -4.98
CA LYS A 30 11.76 45.41 -5.52
C LYS A 30 12.46 46.17 -6.65
N SER A 31 13.77 46.15 -6.77
CA SER A 31 14.49 46.82 -7.87
C SER A 31 14.48 46.04 -9.18
N GLU A 32 14.18 44.73 -9.14
CA GLU A 32 14.04 43.91 -10.35
C GLU A 32 12.62 43.97 -10.97
N ILE A 33 11.61 44.41 -10.20
CA ILE A 33 10.20 44.47 -10.66
C ILE A 33 9.88 45.80 -11.39
N THR A 34 10.77 46.82 -11.39
CA THR A 34 10.50 48.16 -11.98
C THR A 34 11.41 48.52 -13.15
N LYS A 35 11.68 47.61 -14.06
CA LYS A 35 12.26 47.97 -15.37
C LYS A 35 11.37 47.46 -16.50
N SER A 36 10.38 48.23 -16.82
CA SER A 36 9.65 48.19 -18.09
C SER A 36 10.20 49.33 -18.98
N PRO A 37 10.58 49.07 -20.22
CA PRO A 37 10.86 50.16 -21.17
C PRO A 37 9.63 50.41 -22.04
N SER A 38 9.26 51.70 -22.08
CA SER A 38 8.33 52.31 -23.04
C SER A 38 9.08 52.84 -24.28
N HIS A 39 8.37 52.83 -25.37
CA HIS A 39 8.44 53.65 -26.62
C HIS A 39 8.97 52.98 -27.88
N LEU A 40 7.98 52.71 -28.71
CA LEU A 40 7.81 53.01 -30.18
C LEU A 40 9.05 53.56 -30.95
N ASP A 41 9.36 52.83 -32.02
CA ASP A 41 9.43 53.53 -33.32
C ASP A 41 9.18 52.56 -34.52
N THR A 42 8.39 53.05 -35.47
CA THR A 42 7.97 52.45 -36.72
C THR A 42 9.08 52.56 -37.78
N ASN A 43 9.37 51.47 -38.46
CA ASN A 43 9.42 51.34 -39.93
C ASN A 43 10.45 50.31 -40.44
N ARG A 44 9.93 49.47 -41.33
CA ARG A 44 10.55 48.87 -42.54
C ARG A 44 11.21 47.49 -42.52
N THR A 45 10.54 46.74 -43.42
CA THR A 45 11.08 45.83 -44.42
C THR A 45 11.43 44.38 -44.04
N THR A 46 10.50 43.53 -44.51
CA THR A 46 10.66 42.19 -45.06
C THR A 46 12.05 41.51 -45.05
N SER A 47 12.18 40.43 -44.26
CA SER A 47 12.94 39.26 -44.66
C SER A 47 12.33 38.02 -44.01
N THR A 48 12.02 37.02 -44.83
CA THR A 48 11.54 35.70 -44.44
C THR A 48 12.63 34.95 -43.68
N GLY A 49 12.45 34.82 -42.36
CA GLY A 49 13.21 33.88 -41.50
C GLY A 49 12.19 32.93 -40.86
N PRO A 50 12.61 31.71 -40.43
CA PRO A 50 11.65 30.71 -39.97
C PRO A 50 10.95 31.16 -38.67
N ALA A 51 9.65 30.88 -38.61
CA ALA A 51 8.77 31.22 -37.53
C ALA A 51 9.39 30.85 -36.16
N ILE A 52 9.54 31.86 -35.31
CA ILE A 52 9.84 31.65 -33.89
C ILE A 52 8.61 30.96 -33.31
N VAL A 53 8.75 29.67 -33.00
CA VAL A 53 7.79 28.91 -32.20
C VAL A 53 7.74 29.59 -30.85
N ASN A 54 6.61 30.26 -30.55
CA ASN A 54 6.31 30.68 -29.20
C ASN A 54 6.47 29.51 -28.27
N ARG A 55 7.42 29.61 -27.35
CA ARG A 55 7.49 28.68 -26.20
C ARG A 55 6.23 28.91 -25.39
N ASP A 56 5.28 27.99 -25.52
CA ASP A 56 4.13 27.93 -24.64
C ASP A 56 4.59 27.85 -23.19
N GLU A 57 4.21 28.82 -22.38
CA GLU A 57 4.51 28.94 -20.94
C GLU A 57 3.89 27.83 -20.07
N ASP A 58 3.48 26.69 -20.62
CA ASP A 58 2.71 25.63 -19.96
C ASP A 58 3.31 24.23 -20.12
N ASP A 59 4.62 24.07 -20.11
CA ASP A 59 5.24 22.73 -19.91
C ASP A 59 5.09 22.32 -18.43
N GLU A 60 3.88 21.87 -18.08
CA GLU A 60 3.62 21.35 -16.75
C GLU A 60 4.39 20.05 -16.53
N ILE A 61 5.28 20.10 -15.55
CA ILE A 61 5.94 18.88 -15.06
C ILE A 61 4.90 18.09 -14.27
N PHE A 62 4.47 16.96 -14.83
CA PHE A 62 3.64 16.00 -14.10
C PHE A 62 4.48 15.31 -13.02
N VAL A 63 4.02 15.41 -11.78
CA VAL A 63 4.57 14.69 -10.64
C VAL A 63 3.49 13.77 -10.10
N PRO A 64 3.66 12.44 -10.21
CA PRO A 64 2.70 11.49 -9.64
C PRO A 64 2.48 11.72 -8.14
N TYR A 65 1.28 11.39 -7.65
CA TYR A 65 0.97 11.47 -6.24
C TYR A 65 1.97 10.68 -5.39
N GLN A 66 2.57 11.34 -4.39
CA GLN A 66 3.64 10.78 -3.55
C GLN A 66 3.13 10.20 -2.22
N GLY A 67 1.86 10.40 -1.89
CA GLY A 67 1.26 9.92 -0.66
C GLY A 67 0.87 8.44 -0.72
N GLU A 68 0.36 7.95 0.39
CA GLU A 68 -0.09 6.57 0.53
C GLU A 68 -1.36 6.32 -0.30
N ARG A 69 -1.31 5.33 -1.20
CA ARG A 69 -2.45 4.88 -2.00
C ARG A 69 -3.12 3.67 -1.36
N PHE A 70 -4.40 3.76 -1.05
CA PHE A 70 -5.22 2.64 -0.54
C PHE A 70 -5.91 1.92 -1.70
N SER A 71 -5.14 1.41 -2.63
CA SER A 71 -5.66 0.88 -3.89
C SER A 71 -5.55 -0.64 -4.04
N ILE A 72 -5.00 -1.36 -3.06
CA ILE A 72 -4.91 -2.84 -3.12
C ILE A 72 -6.31 -3.45 -3.14
N PHE A 73 -7.21 -2.99 -2.25
CA PHE A 73 -8.61 -3.42 -2.24
C PHE A 73 -9.27 -3.13 -3.59
N ASP A 74 -9.03 -1.97 -4.19
CA ASP A 74 -9.65 -1.52 -5.44
C ASP A 74 -9.32 -2.47 -6.60
N TRP A 75 -8.03 -2.80 -6.76
CA TRP A 75 -7.59 -3.70 -7.82
C TRP A 75 -7.95 -5.16 -7.56
N THR A 76 -7.96 -5.61 -6.30
CA THR A 76 -8.45 -6.95 -5.95
C THR A 76 -9.93 -7.10 -6.28
N LEU A 77 -10.73 -6.09 -5.93
CA LEU A 77 -12.15 -6.04 -6.24
C LEU A 77 -12.40 -6.05 -7.76
N PHE A 78 -11.68 -5.20 -8.49
CA PHE A 78 -11.74 -5.15 -9.96
C PHE A 78 -11.40 -6.49 -10.60
N ARG A 79 -10.34 -7.15 -10.15
CA ARG A 79 -9.92 -8.46 -10.66
C ARG A 79 -10.99 -9.53 -10.39
N THR A 80 -11.56 -9.54 -9.19
CA THR A 80 -12.65 -10.45 -8.82
C THR A 80 -13.89 -10.23 -9.68
N MET A 81 -14.27 -8.98 -9.91
CA MET A 81 -15.37 -8.64 -10.80
C MET A 81 -15.09 -9.02 -12.25
N SER A 82 -13.87 -8.77 -12.75
CA SER A 82 -13.49 -9.08 -14.13
C SER A 82 -13.58 -10.56 -14.48
N LYS A 83 -13.47 -11.45 -13.48
CA LYS A 83 -13.69 -12.89 -13.65
C LYS A 83 -15.17 -13.25 -13.80
N LYS A 84 -16.07 -12.44 -13.22
CA LYS A 84 -17.52 -12.68 -13.27
C LYS A 84 -18.19 -12.09 -14.51
N TYR A 85 -17.68 -10.95 -14.99
CA TYR A 85 -18.28 -10.19 -16.08
C TYR A 85 -17.38 -10.19 -17.32
N SER A 86 -17.86 -10.74 -18.44
CA SER A 86 -17.09 -10.86 -19.68
C SER A 86 -17.07 -9.59 -20.55
N GLY A 87 -18.12 -8.77 -20.49
CA GLY A 87 -18.28 -7.55 -21.33
C GLY A 87 -17.64 -6.30 -20.70
N ASN A 88 -18.14 -5.13 -21.14
CA ASN A 88 -17.78 -3.85 -20.53
C ASN A 88 -18.10 -3.85 -19.04
N MET A 89 -17.18 -3.34 -18.24
CA MET A 89 -17.32 -3.29 -16.78
C MET A 89 -16.78 -1.98 -16.25
N LEU A 90 -17.47 -1.41 -15.27
CA LEU A 90 -17.10 -0.17 -14.61
C LEU A 90 -17.33 -0.29 -13.12
N LEU A 91 -16.28 -0.09 -12.35
CA LEU A 91 -16.29 -0.11 -10.91
C LEU A 91 -15.89 1.28 -10.39
N SER A 92 -16.61 1.81 -9.41
CA SER A 92 -16.14 2.94 -8.61
C SER A 92 -15.68 2.45 -7.23
N PRO A 93 -14.38 2.24 -7.02
CA PRO A 93 -13.88 1.76 -5.74
C PRO A 93 -14.14 2.73 -4.61
N ILE A 94 -13.99 4.03 -4.85
CA ILE A 94 -14.18 5.04 -3.81
C ILE A 94 -15.62 5.07 -3.29
N SER A 95 -16.61 5.03 -4.19
CA SER A 95 -18.01 5.06 -3.76
C SER A 95 -18.41 3.79 -3.01
N LEU A 96 -17.88 2.62 -3.41
CA LEU A 96 -18.10 1.37 -2.68
C LEU A 96 -17.40 1.38 -1.31
N LYS A 97 -16.18 1.92 -1.21
CA LYS A 97 -15.51 2.08 0.10
C LYS A 97 -16.33 2.95 1.04
N VAL A 98 -16.96 4.02 0.55
CA VAL A 98 -17.89 4.83 1.35
C VAL A 98 -19.01 3.97 1.87
N ALA A 99 -19.68 3.18 1.01
CA ALA A 99 -20.76 2.28 1.43
C ALA A 99 -20.32 1.27 2.50
N LEU A 100 -19.12 0.69 2.36
CA LEU A 100 -18.57 -0.27 3.33
C LEU A 100 -18.15 0.40 4.65
N ILE A 101 -17.70 1.65 4.61
CA ILE A 101 -17.36 2.40 5.82
C ILE A 101 -18.60 2.78 6.61
N LEU A 102 -19.71 3.10 5.94
CA LEU A 102 -20.98 3.30 6.62
C LEU A 102 -21.38 2.06 7.44
N LEU A 103 -21.18 0.87 6.90
CA LEU A 103 -21.38 -0.38 7.63
C LEU A 103 -20.37 -0.54 8.78
N TYR A 104 -19.11 -0.20 8.56
CA TYR A 104 -18.06 -0.28 9.57
C TYR A 104 -18.36 0.60 10.79
N GLU A 105 -18.93 1.80 10.60
CA GLU A 105 -19.34 2.71 11.68
C GLU A 105 -20.36 2.09 12.64
N GLY A 106 -21.16 1.13 12.18
CA GLY A 106 -22.13 0.43 13.00
C GLY A 106 -21.82 -1.03 13.30
N ALA A 107 -20.73 -1.55 12.73
CA ALA A 107 -20.30 -2.93 12.93
C ALA A 107 -19.53 -3.12 14.24
N GLN A 108 -19.58 -4.32 14.80
CA GLN A 108 -18.82 -4.71 15.99
C GLN A 108 -18.15 -6.07 15.77
N ASP A 109 -17.23 -6.42 16.65
CA ASP A 109 -16.56 -7.72 16.71
C ASP A 109 -15.99 -8.19 15.35
N GLU A 110 -16.32 -9.40 14.92
CA GLU A 110 -15.83 -10.00 13.67
C GLU A 110 -16.27 -9.23 12.43
N THR A 111 -17.50 -8.74 12.43
CA THR A 111 -18.03 -7.97 11.30
C THR A 111 -17.23 -6.70 11.03
N ALA A 112 -16.88 -5.95 12.09
CA ALA A 112 -16.00 -4.79 11.97
C ALA A 112 -14.57 -5.20 11.56
N HIS A 113 -14.08 -6.34 12.05
CA HIS A 113 -12.75 -6.84 11.74
C HIS A 113 -12.61 -7.23 10.27
N GLU A 114 -13.59 -7.95 9.69
CA GLU A 114 -13.59 -8.29 8.26
C GLU A 114 -13.55 -7.04 7.38
N LEU A 115 -14.40 -6.05 7.67
CA LEU A 115 -14.46 -4.80 6.91
C LEU A 115 -13.13 -4.03 7.00
N ALA A 116 -12.58 -3.87 8.21
CA ALA A 116 -11.31 -3.17 8.42
C ALA A 116 -10.14 -3.88 7.72
N THR A 117 -10.12 -5.23 7.76
CA THR A 117 -9.07 -6.03 7.17
C THR A 117 -9.11 -5.99 5.66
N ALA A 118 -10.28 -6.18 5.05
CA ALA A 118 -10.43 -6.17 3.60
C ALA A 118 -10.07 -4.81 3.00
N MET A 119 -10.54 -3.73 3.60
CA MET A 119 -10.27 -2.36 3.16
C MET A 119 -8.94 -1.79 3.65
N GLN A 120 -8.21 -2.51 4.49
CA GLN A 120 -6.95 -2.06 5.11
C GLN A 120 -7.09 -0.74 5.88
N LEU A 121 -8.19 -0.60 6.64
CA LEU A 121 -8.46 0.61 7.38
C LEU A 121 -7.48 0.80 8.54
N PRO A 122 -7.09 2.06 8.85
CA PRO A 122 -6.36 2.36 10.07
C PRO A 122 -7.20 2.02 11.31
N ALA A 123 -6.53 1.68 12.42
CA ALA A 123 -7.22 1.27 13.65
C ALA A 123 -8.02 2.39 14.33
N ASN A 124 -7.76 3.65 13.99
CA ASN A 124 -8.39 4.81 14.61
C ASN A 124 -9.55 5.32 13.76
N GLU A 125 -10.79 5.17 14.26
CA GLU A 125 -12.02 5.63 13.61
C GLU A 125 -11.98 7.13 13.23
N ASN A 126 -11.40 7.99 14.07
CA ASN A 126 -11.34 9.43 13.77
C ASN A 126 -10.43 9.72 12.57
N VAL A 127 -9.38 8.92 12.36
CA VAL A 127 -8.52 9.02 11.18
C VAL A 127 -9.30 8.61 9.94
N ILE A 128 -10.10 7.54 10.02
CA ILE A 128 -10.97 7.07 8.94
C ILE A 128 -11.99 8.17 8.59
N ARG A 129 -12.74 8.66 9.59
CA ARG A 129 -13.75 9.71 9.43
C ARG A 129 -13.17 10.96 8.78
N LYS A 130 -12.05 11.48 9.31
CA LYS A 130 -11.36 12.66 8.76
C LYS A 130 -10.92 12.44 7.32
N ARG A 131 -10.33 11.27 7.02
CA ARG A 131 -9.83 10.95 5.70
C ARG A 131 -10.95 10.90 4.66
N PHE A 132 -12.01 10.13 4.94
CA PHE A 132 -13.12 9.99 4.00
C PHE A 132 -13.96 11.27 3.88
N SER A 133 -14.17 11.99 4.97
CA SER A 133 -14.78 13.32 4.93
C SER A 133 -13.97 14.30 4.05
N THR A 134 -12.64 14.31 4.16
CA THR A 134 -11.78 15.15 3.31
C THR A 134 -11.87 14.74 1.83
N ILE A 135 -11.86 13.43 1.53
CA ILE A 135 -12.02 12.94 0.15
C ILE A 135 -13.39 13.35 -0.40
N LEU A 136 -14.48 13.10 0.34
CA LEU A 136 -15.83 13.43 -0.11
C LEU A 136 -16.01 14.94 -0.32
N GLN A 137 -15.53 15.78 0.59
CA GLN A 137 -15.55 17.23 0.43
C GLN A 137 -14.75 17.69 -0.79
N SER A 138 -13.59 17.06 -1.02
CA SER A 138 -12.78 17.33 -2.20
C SER A 138 -13.52 16.98 -3.50
N LEU A 139 -14.34 15.93 -3.50
CA LEU A 139 -15.12 15.49 -4.66
C LEU A 139 -16.38 16.31 -4.92
N GLN A 140 -16.98 16.88 -3.88
CA GLN A 140 -18.20 17.70 -3.99
C GLN A 140 -17.95 19.12 -4.49
N THR A 141 -16.71 19.58 -4.57
CA THR A 141 -16.37 20.86 -5.22
C THR A 141 -16.55 20.71 -6.74
N ASN A 142 -17.63 21.20 -7.28
CA ASN A 142 -17.95 21.17 -8.72
C ASN A 142 -17.47 22.45 -9.43
N PRO A 143 -16.23 22.53 -9.90
CA PRO A 143 -15.83 23.56 -10.85
C PRO A 143 -16.47 23.27 -12.22
N PRO A 144 -16.58 24.26 -13.11
CA PRO A 144 -17.17 24.06 -14.45
C PRO A 144 -16.44 23.04 -15.32
N ALA A 145 -15.26 22.58 -14.88
CA ALA A 145 -14.40 21.68 -15.61
C ALA A 145 -14.85 20.19 -15.61
N TYR A 146 -15.67 19.77 -14.65
CA TYR A 146 -16.18 18.40 -14.58
C TYR A 146 -17.50 18.30 -13.82
N ILE A 147 -18.28 17.27 -14.13
CA ILE A 147 -19.46 16.86 -13.38
C ILE A 147 -19.12 15.55 -12.66
N LEU A 148 -19.27 15.56 -11.35
CA LEU A 148 -19.05 14.39 -10.52
C LEU A 148 -20.23 14.27 -9.55
N ASN A 149 -21.00 13.21 -9.72
CA ASN A 149 -22.17 12.92 -8.91
C ASN A 149 -21.92 11.61 -8.16
N ILE A 150 -21.85 11.69 -6.84
CA ILE A 150 -21.70 10.55 -5.95
C ILE A 150 -22.86 10.51 -4.99
N GLY A 151 -23.50 9.36 -4.82
CA GLY A 151 -24.56 9.17 -3.86
C GLY A 151 -24.50 7.80 -3.22
N THR A 152 -24.65 7.78 -1.90
CA THR A 152 -24.85 6.55 -1.14
C THR A 152 -26.07 6.76 -0.24
N ARG A 153 -26.96 5.76 -0.20
CA ARG A 153 -28.13 5.79 0.66
C ARG A 153 -28.38 4.40 1.23
N ILE A 154 -28.73 4.35 2.49
CA ILE A 154 -29.05 3.11 3.20
C ILE A 154 -30.57 3.04 3.40
N TYR A 155 -31.20 1.96 2.97
CA TYR A 155 -32.60 1.65 3.22
C TYR A 155 -32.68 0.52 4.22
N ILE A 156 -33.45 0.72 5.32
CA ILE A 156 -33.62 -0.24 6.39
C ILE A 156 -35.14 -0.47 6.58
N ASP A 157 -35.53 -1.73 6.79
CA ASP A 157 -36.90 -2.09 6.98
C ASP A 157 -37.55 -1.30 8.16
N SER A 158 -38.75 -0.78 7.93
CA SER A 158 -39.47 0.09 8.87
C SER A 158 -39.76 -0.54 10.24
N ASN A 159 -39.70 -1.87 10.34
CA ASN A 159 -39.82 -2.60 11.60
C ASN A 159 -38.54 -2.56 12.46
N ILE A 160 -37.47 -2.03 11.93
CA ILE A 160 -36.15 -1.96 12.57
C ILE A 160 -35.91 -0.54 13.09
N LEU A 161 -35.66 -0.41 14.39
CA LEU A 161 -35.40 0.89 15.01
C LEU A 161 -33.93 1.31 14.84
N ILE A 162 -33.71 2.32 14.02
CA ILE A 162 -32.39 2.87 13.73
C ILE A 162 -31.88 3.67 14.94
N ARG A 163 -30.59 3.60 15.25
CA ARG A 163 -29.96 4.39 16.32
C ARG A 163 -29.69 5.82 15.83
N GLN A 164 -30.26 6.81 16.52
CA GLN A 164 -30.03 8.22 16.22
C GLN A 164 -28.56 8.63 16.16
N LYS A 165 -27.70 8.03 17.03
CA LYS A 165 -26.27 8.29 17.04
C LYS A 165 -25.62 7.84 15.73
N TYR A 166 -26.01 6.69 15.20
CA TYR A 166 -25.50 6.19 13.91
C TYR A 166 -25.92 7.12 12.78
N GLU A 167 -27.21 7.43 12.69
CA GLU A 167 -27.74 8.33 11.67
C GLU A 167 -27.06 9.70 11.69
N ALA A 168 -26.87 10.30 12.88
CA ALA A 168 -26.14 11.55 13.05
C ALA A 168 -24.67 11.44 12.61
N THR A 169 -23.99 10.31 12.89
CA THR A 169 -22.60 10.10 12.53
C THR A 169 -22.43 9.99 11.02
N VAL A 170 -23.25 9.15 10.36
CA VAL A 170 -23.13 8.93 8.90
C VAL A 170 -23.54 10.18 8.13
N LYS A 171 -24.50 10.97 8.64
CA LYS A 171 -24.85 12.25 8.05
C LYS A 171 -23.73 13.29 8.18
N ALA A 172 -23.12 13.40 9.37
CA ALA A 172 -22.11 14.41 9.65
C ALA A 172 -20.78 14.20 8.91
N TYR A 173 -20.32 12.95 8.77
CA TYR A 173 -18.99 12.65 8.21
C TYR A 173 -19.02 12.19 6.77
N TYR A 174 -20.13 11.63 6.28
CA TYR A 174 -20.22 10.99 4.95
C TYR A 174 -21.37 11.55 4.11
N ASP A 175 -22.12 12.54 4.61
CA ASP A 175 -23.29 13.13 3.97
C ASP A 175 -24.30 12.10 3.44
N THR A 176 -24.53 11.04 4.21
CA THR A 176 -25.38 9.92 3.81
C THR A 176 -26.67 9.91 4.61
N ASP A 177 -27.78 9.67 3.92
CA ASP A 177 -29.10 9.50 4.54
C ASP A 177 -29.36 8.01 4.80
N VAL A 178 -29.95 7.73 5.98
CA VAL A 178 -30.49 6.42 6.33
C VAL A 178 -32.01 6.50 6.30
N ILE A 179 -32.64 5.72 5.43
CA ILE A 179 -34.08 5.77 5.17
C ILE A 179 -34.75 4.54 5.76
N SER A 180 -35.68 4.77 6.68
CA SER A 180 -36.63 3.74 7.14
C SER A 180 -37.75 3.59 6.10
N ALA A 181 -37.88 2.39 5.50
CA ALA A 181 -38.83 2.12 4.42
C ALA A 181 -39.49 0.75 4.58
N ASN A 182 -40.70 0.59 4.08
CA ASN A 182 -41.35 -0.72 3.99
C ASN A 182 -40.76 -1.52 2.84
N LEU A 183 -39.79 -2.39 3.12
CA LEU A 183 -39.09 -3.18 2.12
C LEU A 183 -39.96 -4.34 1.58
N SER A 184 -41.13 -4.61 2.19
CA SER A 184 -42.10 -5.57 1.67
C SER A 184 -43.01 -4.99 0.58
N ASP A 185 -43.18 -3.65 0.53
CA ASP A 185 -43.90 -2.96 -0.53
C ASP A 185 -42.91 -2.41 -1.58
N ALA A 186 -42.52 -3.30 -2.49
CA ALA A 186 -41.38 -3.05 -3.37
C ALA A 186 -41.64 -1.96 -4.41
N GLN A 187 -42.80 -1.86 -4.99
CA GLN A 187 -43.09 -0.97 -6.12
C GLN A 187 -42.89 0.52 -5.83
N PRO A 188 -43.49 1.11 -4.74
CA PRO A 188 -43.25 2.51 -4.39
C PRO A 188 -41.79 2.77 -4.04
N LEU A 189 -41.12 1.79 -3.39
CA LEU A 189 -39.74 1.93 -2.98
C LEU A 189 -38.77 1.92 -4.19
N VAL A 190 -38.99 1.03 -5.17
CA VAL A 190 -38.22 1.01 -6.42
C VAL A 190 -38.34 2.33 -7.16
N GLN A 191 -39.56 2.90 -7.23
CA GLN A 191 -39.76 4.21 -7.84
C GLN A 191 -39.00 5.29 -7.07
N ALA A 192 -39.11 5.35 -5.76
CA ALA A 192 -38.42 6.33 -4.92
C ALA A 192 -36.86 6.22 -5.02
N ILE A 193 -36.34 4.99 -5.14
CA ILE A 193 -34.89 4.76 -5.37
C ILE A 193 -34.47 5.26 -6.73
N ASN A 194 -35.23 4.96 -7.79
CA ASN A 194 -34.92 5.38 -9.14
C ASN A 194 -35.01 6.91 -9.31
N ASP A 195 -36.04 7.54 -8.71
CA ASP A 195 -36.17 8.99 -8.70
C ASP A 195 -34.99 9.66 -7.97
N TRP A 196 -34.55 9.09 -6.84
CA TRP A 196 -33.38 9.59 -6.13
C TRP A 196 -32.11 9.47 -6.96
N VAL A 197 -31.87 8.34 -7.62
CA VAL A 197 -30.69 8.15 -8.47
C VAL A 197 -30.71 9.11 -9.66
N SER A 198 -31.83 9.26 -10.34
CA SER A 198 -31.99 10.21 -11.43
C SER A 198 -31.71 11.64 -10.98
N ASN A 199 -32.26 12.05 -9.84
CA ASN A 199 -32.05 13.39 -9.29
C ASN A 199 -30.59 13.65 -8.91
N ILE A 200 -29.91 12.71 -8.22
CA ILE A 200 -28.53 12.93 -7.77
C ILE A 200 -27.51 12.87 -8.91
N THR A 201 -27.85 12.20 -10.01
CA THR A 201 -27.00 12.07 -11.20
C THR A 201 -27.37 13.03 -12.33
N ASP A 202 -28.24 14.02 -12.08
CA ASP A 202 -28.76 14.94 -13.09
C ASP A 202 -29.29 14.20 -14.35
N ALA A 203 -30.07 13.16 -14.13
CA ALA A 203 -30.63 12.25 -15.14
C ALA A 203 -29.58 11.56 -16.04
N ASN A 204 -28.29 11.52 -15.62
CA ASN A 204 -27.28 10.76 -16.36
C ASN A 204 -27.38 9.24 -16.08
N ILE A 205 -28.02 8.85 -14.98
CA ILE A 205 -28.40 7.48 -14.66
C ILE A 205 -29.91 7.48 -14.39
N ASP A 206 -30.68 6.85 -15.26
CA ASP A 206 -32.16 6.93 -15.20
C ASP A 206 -32.77 5.97 -14.16
N ARG A 207 -32.22 4.76 -14.05
CA ARG A 207 -32.76 3.69 -13.18
C ARG A 207 -31.63 2.89 -12.54
N MET A 208 -31.79 2.59 -11.26
CA MET A 208 -30.89 1.70 -10.52
C MET A 208 -31.45 0.30 -10.43
N ILE A 209 -32.74 0.16 -10.19
CA ILE A 209 -33.46 -1.11 -10.00
C ILE A 209 -34.49 -1.27 -11.13
N ASN A 210 -34.42 -2.39 -11.83
CA ASN A 210 -35.35 -2.75 -12.91
C ASN A 210 -36.39 -3.78 -12.45
N ASP A 211 -36.06 -4.61 -11.43
CA ASP A 211 -36.86 -5.70 -10.93
C ASP A 211 -37.19 -5.53 -9.46
N GLU A 212 -38.47 -5.59 -9.09
CA GLU A 212 -38.97 -5.45 -7.73
C GLU A 212 -38.48 -6.60 -6.83
N ASP A 213 -38.21 -7.76 -7.38
CA ASP A 213 -37.72 -8.92 -6.62
C ASP A 213 -36.35 -8.70 -5.96
N ASN A 214 -35.56 -7.74 -6.47
CA ASN A 214 -34.30 -7.35 -5.88
C ASN A 214 -34.47 -6.59 -4.54
N VAL A 215 -35.65 -6.19 -4.18
CA VAL A 215 -35.95 -5.41 -2.96
C VAL A 215 -36.80 -6.19 -1.97
N LYS A 216 -37.66 -7.08 -2.46
CA LYS A 216 -38.60 -7.86 -1.61
C LYS A 216 -37.86 -8.68 -0.56
N ASN A 217 -38.37 -8.69 0.66
CA ASN A 217 -37.87 -9.45 1.79
C ASN A 217 -36.43 -9.04 2.26
N SER A 218 -35.96 -7.90 1.83
CA SER A 218 -34.69 -7.35 2.33
C SER A 218 -34.84 -6.76 3.73
N LEU A 219 -33.78 -6.83 4.55
CA LEU A 219 -33.72 -6.16 5.86
C LEU A 219 -32.99 -4.83 5.77
N MET A 220 -31.92 -4.79 4.96
CA MET A 220 -31.12 -3.60 4.69
C MET A 220 -30.55 -3.67 3.29
N LEU A 221 -30.71 -2.59 2.54
CA LEU A 221 -30.16 -2.39 1.20
C LEU A 221 -29.29 -1.14 1.17
N ILE A 222 -28.17 -1.21 0.50
CA ILE A 222 -27.31 -0.05 0.28
C ILE A 222 -27.29 0.25 -1.22
N MET A 223 -27.73 1.46 -1.55
CA MET A 223 -27.74 1.99 -2.91
C MET A 223 -26.56 2.92 -3.08
N ASN A 224 -25.73 2.63 -4.06
CA ASN A 224 -24.54 3.37 -4.34
C ASN A 224 -24.47 3.74 -5.82
N THR A 225 -24.38 5.03 -6.12
CA THR A 225 -24.31 5.54 -7.49
C THR A 225 -23.14 6.47 -7.67
N PHE A 226 -22.52 6.41 -8.85
CA PHE A 226 -21.40 7.27 -9.20
C PHE A 226 -21.39 7.56 -10.69
N PHE A 227 -21.39 8.85 -11.03
CA PHE A 227 -21.30 9.32 -12.41
C PHE A 227 -20.20 10.39 -12.55
N PHE A 228 -19.38 10.28 -13.58
CA PHE A 228 -18.33 11.24 -13.88
C PHE A 228 -18.30 11.58 -15.37
N ARG A 229 -18.22 12.88 -15.67
CA ARG A 229 -17.94 13.45 -16.98
C ARG A 229 -16.98 14.62 -16.80
N GLY A 230 -15.77 14.54 -17.32
CA GLY A 230 -14.75 15.58 -17.20
C GLY A 230 -14.42 16.19 -18.56
N SER A 231 -14.08 17.49 -18.56
CA SER A 231 -13.51 18.19 -19.72
C SER A 231 -12.04 17.87 -19.85
N TRP A 232 -11.53 17.71 -21.08
CA TRP A 232 -10.09 17.56 -21.27
C TRP A 232 -9.37 18.87 -20.94
N ARG A 233 -8.21 18.80 -20.32
CA ARG A 233 -7.42 19.97 -19.91
C ARG A 233 -7.09 20.93 -21.04
N ARG A 234 -6.79 20.39 -22.21
CA ARG A 234 -6.70 21.12 -23.48
C ARG A 234 -7.75 20.52 -24.39
N LYS A 235 -8.13 21.23 -25.41
CA LYS A 235 -9.01 20.68 -26.44
C LYS A 235 -8.24 19.66 -27.28
N TYR A 236 -7.87 18.55 -26.62
CA TYR A 236 -7.08 17.51 -27.26
C TYR A 236 -7.80 16.91 -28.46
N PHE A 237 -9.12 16.75 -28.35
CA PHE A 237 -9.94 16.14 -29.39
C PHE A 237 -10.91 17.17 -29.96
N SER A 238 -10.96 17.24 -31.30
CA SER A 238 -11.97 18.03 -32.03
C SER A 238 -12.96 17.07 -32.71
N PRO A 239 -14.27 17.39 -32.75
CA PRO A 239 -15.24 16.59 -33.49
C PRO A 239 -14.87 16.37 -34.96
N GLU A 240 -14.18 17.34 -35.57
CA GLU A 240 -13.71 17.28 -36.95
C GLU A 240 -12.63 16.21 -37.16
N ASN A 241 -11.90 15.86 -36.13
CA ASN A 241 -10.88 14.82 -36.14
C ASN A 241 -11.40 13.46 -35.67
N THR A 242 -12.69 13.32 -35.40
CA THR A 242 -13.31 12.03 -35.11
C THR A 242 -13.65 11.32 -36.42
N ARG A 243 -13.08 10.13 -36.62
CA ARG A 243 -13.27 9.32 -37.83
C ARG A 243 -13.68 7.91 -37.45
N THR A 244 -14.53 7.30 -38.29
CA THR A 244 -14.88 5.88 -38.14
C THR A 244 -13.65 5.01 -38.41
N GLY A 245 -13.31 4.14 -37.49
CA GLY A 245 -12.19 3.19 -37.55
C GLY A 245 -12.61 1.78 -37.13
N LYS A 246 -11.75 0.81 -37.32
CA LYS A 246 -11.99 -0.58 -36.96
C LYS A 246 -11.57 -0.85 -35.51
N PHE A 247 -12.46 -1.46 -34.74
CA PHE A 247 -12.18 -2.00 -33.41
C PHE A 247 -12.28 -3.53 -33.47
N TYR A 248 -11.26 -4.21 -32.97
CA TYR A 248 -11.11 -5.67 -33.01
C TYR A 248 -11.57 -6.25 -31.68
N THR A 249 -12.68 -6.94 -31.66
CA THR A 249 -13.22 -7.62 -30.49
C THR A 249 -12.50 -8.95 -30.23
N ILE A 250 -12.54 -9.48 -29.02
CA ILE A 250 -11.84 -10.72 -28.63
C ILE A 250 -12.36 -11.97 -29.36
N ASP A 251 -13.57 -11.94 -29.86
CA ASP A 251 -14.19 -13.01 -30.68
C ASP A 251 -13.83 -12.90 -32.17
N ASN A 252 -12.79 -12.16 -32.52
CA ASN A 252 -12.27 -11.90 -33.86
C ASN A 252 -13.28 -11.19 -34.80
N ARG A 253 -14.31 -10.55 -34.27
CA ARG A 253 -15.16 -9.65 -35.05
C ARG A 253 -14.51 -8.28 -35.14
N THR A 254 -14.78 -7.59 -36.22
CA THR A 254 -14.36 -6.22 -36.43
C THR A 254 -15.62 -5.35 -36.49
N ILE A 255 -15.66 -4.31 -35.67
CA ILE A 255 -16.76 -3.36 -35.60
C ILE A 255 -16.29 -1.97 -35.99
N ASP A 256 -17.17 -1.19 -36.61
CA ASP A 256 -16.91 0.21 -36.97
C ASP A 256 -17.28 1.12 -35.80
N VAL A 257 -16.29 1.87 -35.28
CA VAL A 257 -16.41 2.71 -34.09
C VAL A 257 -15.89 4.11 -34.39
N PRO A 258 -16.52 5.19 -33.91
CA PRO A 258 -15.95 6.53 -34.00
C PRO A 258 -14.72 6.67 -33.09
N PHE A 259 -13.57 6.95 -33.69
CA PHE A 259 -12.31 7.22 -32.98
C PHE A 259 -12.01 8.70 -32.94
N MET A 260 -11.69 9.23 -31.80
CA MET A 260 -11.17 10.57 -31.58
C MET A 260 -9.67 10.56 -31.81
N HIS A 261 -9.16 11.46 -32.65
CA HIS A 261 -7.73 11.54 -32.95
C HIS A 261 -7.15 12.86 -32.46
N THR A 262 -5.92 12.79 -31.95
CA THR A 262 -5.12 13.96 -31.61
C THR A 262 -3.63 13.65 -31.71
N PHE A 263 -2.82 14.70 -31.85
CA PHE A 263 -1.36 14.62 -31.78
C PHE A 263 -0.85 15.70 -30.82
N GLY A 264 0.04 15.34 -29.93
CA GLY A 264 0.57 16.27 -28.94
C GLY A 264 1.59 15.62 -28.00
N ARG A 265 2.01 16.38 -27.02
CA ARG A 265 2.88 15.86 -25.96
C ARG A 265 2.02 15.31 -24.83
N PHE A 266 2.23 14.01 -24.53
CA PHE A 266 1.52 13.31 -23.47
C PHE A 266 2.50 12.47 -22.65
N TYR A 267 2.15 12.23 -21.39
CA TYR A 267 2.87 11.30 -20.54
C TYR A 267 2.51 9.86 -20.91
N TYR A 268 3.51 9.12 -21.31
CA TYR A 268 3.40 7.78 -21.88
C TYR A 268 4.55 6.89 -21.45
N THR A 269 4.29 5.61 -21.29
CA THR A 269 5.31 4.58 -21.07
C THR A 269 4.87 3.24 -21.63
N HIS A 270 5.83 2.33 -21.79
CA HIS A 270 5.59 0.92 -22.11
C HIS A 270 5.99 0.06 -20.90
N SER A 271 5.10 -0.84 -20.48
CA SER A 271 5.33 -1.81 -19.41
C SER A 271 5.59 -3.19 -19.99
N PRO A 272 6.84 -3.68 -19.96
CA PRO A 272 7.14 -5.06 -20.35
C PRO A 272 6.48 -6.11 -19.46
N GLU A 273 6.29 -5.79 -18.16
CA GLU A 273 5.68 -6.68 -17.18
C GLU A 273 4.19 -6.90 -17.43
N LEU A 274 3.47 -5.84 -17.80
CA LEU A 274 2.07 -5.90 -18.15
C LEU A 274 1.85 -6.25 -19.64
N ASP A 275 2.92 -6.33 -20.41
CA ASP A 275 2.90 -6.36 -21.90
C ASP A 275 1.91 -5.33 -22.48
N ALA A 276 1.95 -4.09 -21.94
CA ALA A 276 0.99 -3.05 -22.25
C ALA A 276 1.62 -1.67 -22.43
N LYS A 277 0.97 -0.84 -23.22
CA LYS A 277 1.21 0.61 -23.35
C LYS A 277 0.35 1.34 -22.32
N ILE A 278 0.92 2.32 -21.60
CA ILE A 278 0.21 3.11 -20.60
C ILE A 278 0.27 4.59 -21.00
N LEU A 279 -0.90 5.21 -21.14
CA LEU A 279 -1.07 6.60 -21.56
C LEU A 279 -1.85 7.37 -20.50
N ARG A 280 -1.39 8.58 -20.15
CA ARG A 280 -2.10 9.52 -19.27
C ARG A 280 -2.69 10.67 -20.09
N ILE A 281 -3.99 10.93 -19.91
CA ILE A 281 -4.71 12.07 -20.51
C ILE A 281 -5.34 12.88 -19.37
N PRO A 282 -4.84 14.10 -19.07
CA PRO A 282 -5.35 14.90 -17.95
C PRO A 282 -6.67 15.60 -18.32
N TYR A 283 -7.58 15.63 -17.35
CA TYR A 283 -8.78 16.47 -17.41
C TYR A 283 -8.46 17.92 -17.03
N ASP A 284 -9.38 18.82 -17.36
CA ASP A 284 -9.29 20.22 -16.95
C ASP A 284 -9.40 20.36 -15.41
N GLY A 285 -8.91 21.50 -14.87
CA GLY A 285 -8.85 21.71 -13.42
C GLY A 285 -7.71 21.01 -12.70
N ARG A 286 -6.82 20.27 -13.39
CA ARG A 286 -5.57 19.67 -12.86
C ARG A 286 -5.78 18.70 -11.70
N LYS A 287 -6.96 18.12 -11.56
CA LYS A 287 -7.28 17.23 -10.45
C LYS A 287 -7.38 15.77 -10.88
N PHE A 288 -7.98 15.52 -12.02
CA PHE A 288 -8.23 14.16 -12.52
C PHE A 288 -7.43 13.87 -13.78
N ALA A 289 -7.07 12.61 -13.97
CA ALA A 289 -6.53 12.11 -15.23
C ALA A 289 -7.12 10.73 -15.58
N LEU A 290 -7.32 10.50 -16.86
CA LEU A 290 -7.63 9.19 -17.43
C LEU A 290 -6.32 8.49 -17.78
N TYR A 291 -6.15 7.28 -17.28
CA TYR A 291 -5.06 6.37 -17.63
C TYR A 291 -5.61 5.23 -18.45
N LEU A 292 -5.01 4.99 -19.61
CA LEU A 292 -5.36 3.91 -20.52
C LEU A 292 -4.25 2.88 -20.52
N LEU A 293 -4.60 1.60 -20.35
CA LEU A 293 -3.69 0.47 -20.39
C LEU A 293 -4.08 -0.42 -21.58
N LEU A 294 -3.30 -0.37 -22.62
CA LEU A 294 -3.57 -1.10 -23.87
C LEU A 294 -2.63 -2.29 -23.97
N PRO A 295 -3.11 -3.55 -23.90
CA PRO A 295 -2.25 -4.72 -24.05
C PRO A 295 -1.68 -4.76 -25.48
N ARG A 296 -0.47 -5.25 -25.67
CA ARG A 296 0.13 -5.40 -27.02
C ARG A 296 -0.51 -6.52 -27.80
N ASN A 297 -0.96 -7.56 -27.10
CA ASN A 297 -1.64 -8.69 -27.68
C ASN A 297 -3.15 -8.42 -27.74
N ARG A 298 -3.74 -8.46 -28.94
CA ARG A 298 -5.17 -8.19 -29.21
C ARG A 298 -6.09 -9.36 -28.84
N THR A 299 -5.56 -10.46 -28.32
CA THR A 299 -6.33 -11.66 -27.98
C THR A 299 -6.91 -11.60 -26.56
N LEU A 300 -7.79 -12.56 -26.25
CA LEU A 300 -8.32 -12.73 -24.89
C LEU A 300 -7.17 -12.88 -23.86
N ASP A 301 -6.13 -13.66 -24.20
CA ASP A 301 -4.99 -13.89 -23.31
C ASP A 301 -4.27 -12.58 -22.96
N GLY A 302 -4.20 -11.62 -23.88
CA GLY A 302 -3.57 -10.31 -23.64
C GLY A 302 -4.33 -9.47 -22.60
N ILE A 303 -5.65 -9.37 -22.71
CA ILE A 303 -6.45 -8.63 -21.73
C ILE A 303 -6.54 -9.37 -20.39
N GLU A 304 -6.61 -10.72 -20.39
CA GLU A 304 -6.60 -11.52 -19.17
C GLU A 304 -5.25 -11.41 -18.44
N HIS A 305 -4.14 -11.46 -19.17
CA HIS A 305 -2.81 -11.22 -18.59
C HIS A 305 -2.77 -9.85 -17.91
N LEU A 306 -3.19 -8.79 -18.61
CA LEU A 306 -3.23 -7.44 -18.06
C LEU A 306 -4.12 -7.35 -16.81
N ILE A 307 -5.31 -7.97 -16.79
CA ILE A 307 -6.20 -8.00 -15.63
C ILE A 307 -5.54 -8.70 -14.42
N ASN A 308 -4.81 -9.78 -14.66
CA ASN A 308 -4.21 -10.59 -13.59
C ASN A 308 -2.95 -9.93 -13.01
N GLU A 309 -2.12 -9.31 -13.86
CA GLU A 309 -0.83 -8.76 -13.46
C GLU A 309 -0.90 -7.29 -12.99
N VAL A 310 -1.97 -6.54 -13.36
CA VAL A 310 -2.10 -5.17 -12.92
C VAL A 310 -2.28 -5.05 -11.41
N THR A 311 -1.35 -4.36 -10.77
CA THR A 311 -1.40 -4.05 -9.34
C THR A 311 -1.13 -2.56 -9.11
N PRO A 312 -1.52 -1.99 -7.95
CA PRO A 312 -1.20 -0.58 -7.62
C PRO A 312 0.28 -0.26 -7.75
N PHE A 313 1.13 -1.21 -7.39
CA PHE A 313 2.58 -1.04 -7.35
C PHE A 313 3.19 -1.05 -8.74
N VAL A 314 2.79 -2.00 -9.57
CA VAL A 314 3.19 -2.06 -10.98
C VAL A 314 2.79 -0.76 -11.68
N LEU A 315 1.53 -0.32 -11.50
CA LEU A 315 1.07 0.95 -12.06
C LEU A 315 1.86 2.15 -11.54
N THR A 316 2.05 2.26 -10.22
CA THR A 316 2.82 3.36 -9.64
C THR A 316 4.22 3.43 -10.23
N ARG A 317 4.91 2.30 -10.34
CA ARG A 317 6.24 2.22 -10.95
C ARG A 317 6.26 2.79 -12.36
N TYR A 318 5.35 2.32 -13.21
CA TYR A 318 5.32 2.75 -14.61
C TYR A 318 4.78 4.18 -14.79
N VAL A 319 3.88 4.64 -13.93
CA VAL A 319 3.44 6.05 -13.90
C VAL A 319 4.62 6.98 -13.55
N TRP A 320 5.52 6.59 -12.64
CA TRP A 320 6.75 7.34 -12.36
C TRP A 320 7.77 7.32 -13.50
N GLN A 321 7.75 6.30 -14.35
CA GLN A 321 8.63 6.18 -15.53
C GLN A 321 8.06 6.85 -16.78
N MET A 322 6.85 7.40 -16.72
CA MET A 322 6.23 8.09 -17.86
C MET A 322 7.08 9.26 -18.34
N GLN A 323 7.25 9.34 -19.64
CA GLN A 323 7.97 10.43 -20.31
C GLN A 323 7.00 11.29 -21.08
N ASN A 324 7.24 12.59 -21.11
CA ASN A 324 6.45 13.55 -21.89
C ASN A 324 6.92 13.52 -23.38
N LEU A 325 6.28 12.67 -24.18
CA LEU A 325 6.66 12.40 -25.56
C LEU A 325 5.65 12.97 -26.57
N PRO A 326 6.09 13.41 -27.77
CA PRO A 326 5.19 13.66 -28.85
C PRO A 326 4.60 12.32 -29.33
N ILE A 327 3.28 12.18 -29.26
CA ILE A 327 2.57 10.92 -29.56
C ILE A 327 1.25 11.19 -30.25
N GLY A 328 0.97 10.38 -31.27
CA GLY A 328 -0.35 10.32 -31.89
C GLY A 328 -1.31 9.45 -31.07
N ILE A 329 -2.47 9.98 -30.72
CA ILE A 329 -3.47 9.26 -29.93
C ILE A 329 -4.72 9.04 -30.75
N SER A 330 -5.23 7.81 -30.69
CA SER A 330 -6.50 7.41 -31.29
C SER A 330 -7.26 6.55 -30.29
N ILE A 331 -8.36 7.07 -29.73
CA ILE A 331 -9.19 6.37 -28.75
C ILE A 331 -10.65 6.34 -29.18
N PRO A 332 -11.39 5.24 -28.96
CA PRO A 332 -12.80 5.19 -29.32
C PRO A 332 -13.64 6.10 -28.43
N LYS A 333 -14.71 6.67 -28.98
CA LYS A 333 -15.80 7.26 -28.18
C LYS A 333 -16.58 6.13 -27.53
N PHE A 334 -16.91 6.30 -26.25
CA PHE A 334 -17.78 5.35 -25.57
C PHE A 334 -18.61 6.02 -24.48
N LYS A 335 -19.80 5.46 -24.26
CA LYS A 335 -20.69 5.81 -23.17
C LYS A 335 -21.39 4.56 -22.71
N TYR A 336 -21.26 4.20 -21.44
CA TYR A 336 -21.99 3.06 -20.90
C TYR A 336 -22.28 3.21 -19.40
N GLN A 337 -23.29 2.48 -18.97
CA GLN A 337 -23.65 2.31 -17.56
C GLN A 337 -23.43 0.85 -17.15
N PHE A 338 -23.08 0.63 -15.90
CA PHE A 338 -22.86 -0.69 -15.37
C PHE A 338 -23.55 -0.84 -14.01
N SER A 339 -24.32 -1.91 -13.83
CA SER A 339 -24.98 -2.26 -12.59
C SER A 339 -24.38 -3.54 -12.03
N SER A 340 -24.09 -3.56 -10.73
CA SER A 340 -23.52 -4.74 -10.07
C SER A 340 -24.13 -4.97 -8.69
N HIS A 341 -24.43 -6.24 -8.42
CA HIS A 341 -24.71 -6.78 -7.11
C HIS A 341 -23.38 -7.13 -6.45
N MET A 342 -23.06 -6.46 -5.35
CA MET A 342 -21.72 -6.53 -4.78
C MET A 342 -21.57 -7.68 -3.78
N GLU A 343 -22.65 -8.27 -3.26
CA GLU A 343 -22.59 -9.38 -2.29
C GLU A 343 -21.67 -10.52 -2.77
N PRO A 344 -21.87 -11.12 -3.97
CA PRO A 344 -21.05 -12.25 -4.40
C PRO A 344 -19.56 -11.92 -4.56
N VAL A 345 -19.27 -10.64 -4.92
CA VAL A 345 -17.91 -10.14 -5.11
C VAL A 345 -17.24 -9.88 -3.76
N LEU A 346 -17.97 -9.23 -2.84
CA LEU A 346 -17.47 -8.91 -1.51
C LEU A 346 -17.21 -10.16 -0.66
N ARG A 347 -18.04 -11.18 -0.79
CA ARG A 347 -17.82 -12.49 -0.16
C ARG A 347 -16.51 -13.14 -0.64
N GLU A 348 -16.19 -13.00 -1.91
CA GLU A 348 -14.97 -13.57 -2.49
C GLU A 348 -13.72 -12.81 -2.04
N VAL A 349 -13.79 -11.48 -1.87
CA VAL A 349 -12.67 -10.67 -1.33
C VAL A 349 -12.58 -10.70 0.20
N GLY A 350 -13.40 -11.50 0.89
CA GLY A 350 -13.29 -11.78 2.33
C GLY A 350 -14.21 -10.98 3.22
N ILE A 351 -15.20 -10.26 2.68
CA ILE A 351 -16.27 -9.59 3.45
C ILE A 351 -17.52 -10.45 3.35
N ARG A 352 -17.82 -11.21 4.40
CA ARG A 352 -18.88 -12.22 4.43
C ARG A 352 -19.90 -11.96 5.52
N ASN A 353 -19.42 -11.68 6.72
CA ASN A 353 -20.25 -11.59 7.93
C ASN A 353 -21.40 -10.59 7.83
N ILE A 354 -21.21 -9.48 7.12
CA ILE A 354 -22.28 -8.47 6.95
C ILE A 354 -23.55 -9.00 6.27
N PHE A 355 -23.41 -10.09 5.49
CA PHE A 355 -24.49 -10.72 4.74
C PHE A 355 -25.07 -11.97 5.43
N ASP A 356 -24.47 -12.42 6.53
CA ASP A 356 -24.84 -13.65 7.24
C ASP A 356 -25.61 -13.33 8.52
N ASP A 357 -26.33 -14.33 9.06
CA ASP A 357 -27.08 -14.18 10.33
C ASP A 357 -26.14 -13.97 11.54
N THR A 358 -24.83 -14.13 11.34
CA THR A 358 -23.78 -13.83 12.32
C THR A 358 -23.37 -12.35 12.34
N ALA A 359 -23.95 -11.51 11.48
CA ALA A 359 -23.64 -10.10 11.39
C ALA A 359 -23.83 -9.38 12.74
N THR A 360 -22.82 -8.63 13.15
CA THR A 360 -22.88 -7.82 14.37
C THR A 360 -22.95 -6.33 14.01
N LEU A 361 -24.15 -5.88 13.58
CA LEU A 361 -24.46 -4.51 13.18
C LEU A 361 -25.23 -3.74 14.25
N THR A 362 -24.97 -4.06 15.52
CA THR A 362 -25.70 -3.50 16.67
C THR A 362 -25.49 -2.00 16.88
N GLY A 363 -24.45 -1.41 16.25
CA GLY A 363 -24.27 0.04 16.22
C GLY A 363 -25.27 0.75 15.31
N ILE A 364 -25.83 0.07 14.28
CA ILE A 364 -26.79 0.62 13.32
C ILE A 364 -28.20 0.66 13.95
N ALA A 365 -28.65 -0.46 14.51
CA ALA A 365 -30.04 -0.60 14.97
C ALA A 365 -30.17 -1.37 16.29
N GLN A 366 -31.32 -1.25 16.92
CA GLN A 366 -31.68 -1.99 18.14
C GLN A 366 -32.38 -3.29 17.74
N THR A 367 -31.72 -4.43 17.99
CA THR A 367 -32.23 -5.76 17.56
C THR A 367 -33.16 -6.46 18.55
N ARG A 368 -33.52 -5.85 19.69
CA ARG A 368 -34.30 -6.50 20.78
C ARG A 368 -35.69 -7.03 20.38
N ARG A 369 -36.20 -6.69 19.20
CA ARG A 369 -37.53 -7.08 18.73
C ARG A 369 -37.54 -7.96 17.48
N ILE A 370 -36.36 -8.29 16.92
CA ILE A 370 -36.25 -9.07 15.70
C ILE A 370 -35.69 -10.45 16.08
N SER A 371 -36.32 -11.52 15.62
CA SER A 371 -35.83 -12.89 15.84
C SER A 371 -34.51 -13.19 15.16
N ASN A 372 -34.13 -12.40 14.18
CA ASN A 372 -32.88 -12.54 13.41
C ASN A 372 -32.01 -11.28 13.58
N ASN A 373 -30.70 -11.43 13.52
CA ASN A 373 -29.75 -10.30 13.53
C ASN A 373 -29.94 -9.46 12.27
N LEU A 374 -29.75 -8.13 12.40
CA LEU A 374 -29.70 -7.23 11.25
C LEU A 374 -28.51 -7.61 10.38
N LYS A 375 -28.76 -7.85 9.09
CA LYS A 375 -27.75 -8.11 8.06
C LYS A 375 -28.03 -7.30 6.82
N VAL A 376 -26.99 -7.10 6.01
CA VAL A 376 -27.11 -6.51 4.68
C VAL A 376 -27.71 -7.54 3.73
N SER A 377 -28.79 -7.20 3.03
CA SER A 377 -29.35 -8.08 2.01
C SER A 377 -28.56 -7.97 0.72
N ASP A 378 -28.21 -6.77 0.28
CA ASP A 378 -27.33 -6.52 -0.86
C ASP A 378 -26.74 -5.10 -0.83
N ILE A 379 -25.66 -4.90 -1.57
CA ILE A 379 -25.08 -3.61 -1.92
C ILE A 379 -25.14 -3.49 -3.45
N LEU A 380 -25.99 -2.58 -3.93
CA LEU A 380 -26.10 -2.34 -5.37
C LEU A 380 -25.26 -1.12 -5.75
N GLN A 381 -24.36 -1.30 -6.71
CA GLN A 381 -23.61 -0.21 -7.30
C GLN A 381 -24.04 0.00 -8.75
N LYS A 382 -24.39 1.24 -9.08
CA LYS A 382 -24.66 1.71 -10.45
C LYS A 382 -23.69 2.81 -10.79
N THR A 383 -22.94 2.61 -11.87
CA THR A 383 -21.91 3.52 -12.35
C THR A 383 -22.16 3.90 -13.79
N GLY A 384 -21.74 5.11 -14.18
CA GLY A 384 -21.81 5.57 -15.56
C GLY A 384 -20.60 6.41 -15.93
N ILE A 385 -20.15 6.28 -17.17
CA ILE A 385 -19.04 7.05 -17.74
C ILE A 385 -19.34 7.46 -19.17
N GLU A 386 -18.89 8.66 -19.54
CA GLU A 386 -18.90 9.15 -20.90
C GLU A 386 -17.54 9.69 -21.28
N VAL A 387 -16.97 9.20 -22.38
CA VAL A 387 -15.70 9.65 -22.97
C VAL A 387 -15.96 10.07 -24.41
N ASN A 388 -15.87 11.37 -24.65
CA ASN A 388 -16.10 11.98 -25.98
C ASN A 388 -15.15 13.16 -26.22
N GLU A 389 -15.26 13.85 -27.35
CA GLU A 389 -14.42 15.01 -27.72
C GLU A 389 -14.63 16.21 -26.80
N ASN A 390 -15.86 16.32 -26.32
CA ASN A 390 -16.30 17.51 -25.61
C ASN A 390 -15.83 17.49 -24.17
N GLY A 391 -15.04 16.85 -23.67
CA GLY A 391 -14.75 17.36 -22.33
C GLY A 391 -15.24 18.83 -22.35
N THR A 392 -16.40 19.19 -22.48
CA THR A 392 -17.23 20.43 -22.62
C THR A 392 -16.64 21.75 -23.19
N ILE A 393 -17.38 22.32 -24.14
CA ILE A 393 -17.46 23.72 -24.68
C ILE A 393 -16.36 24.12 -25.66
N ALA A 394 -16.89 24.44 -26.87
CA ALA A 394 -16.19 24.80 -28.08
C ALA A 394 -15.40 26.13 -27.99
N TYR A 395 -14.29 26.20 -28.72
CA TYR A 395 -13.91 27.18 -29.72
C TYR A 395 -12.60 26.82 -30.43
N VAL A 396 -12.68 26.90 -31.79
CA VAL A 396 -11.66 27.04 -32.83
C VAL A 396 -10.53 25.96 -32.91
N ALA A 397 -10.61 25.23 -34.00
CA ALA A 397 -9.68 24.26 -34.52
C ALA A 397 -8.38 24.90 -35.03
N THR A 398 -7.25 24.26 -34.70
CA THR A 398 -6.06 24.28 -35.55
C THR A 398 -6.01 22.95 -36.29
N GLU A 399 -6.01 23.01 -37.59
CA GLU A 399 -5.93 21.89 -38.52
C GLU A 399 -4.58 21.17 -38.26
N ILE A 400 -4.62 19.96 -37.76
CA ILE A 400 -3.43 19.11 -37.61
C ILE A 400 -3.53 18.04 -38.67
N ASP A 401 -2.71 18.20 -39.71
CA ASP A 401 -2.52 17.20 -40.74
C ASP A 401 -1.73 16.01 -40.14
N ILE A 402 -2.41 14.90 -39.90
CA ILE A 402 -1.81 13.65 -39.49
C ILE A 402 -1.22 12.97 -40.72
N GLY A 403 -0.14 13.57 -41.22
CA GLY A 403 0.68 12.93 -42.23
C GLY A 403 1.52 11.84 -41.56
N ASN A 404 1.52 10.61 -42.11
CA ASN A 404 2.42 9.52 -41.72
C ASN A 404 3.88 9.96 -41.77
N LYS A 405 4.39 10.50 -40.64
CA LYS A 405 5.81 10.68 -40.43
C LYS A 405 6.37 9.38 -39.88
N ILE A 406 7.24 8.77 -40.64
CA ILE A 406 7.95 7.53 -40.28
C ILE A 406 8.77 7.80 -39.01
N GLY A 407 8.43 7.14 -37.88
CA GLY A 407 9.20 7.17 -36.62
C GLY A 407 8.48 7.80 -35.41
N GLU A 408 7.23 8.22 -35.52
CA GLU A 408 6.46 8.73 -34.35
C GLU A 408 5.74 7.60 -33.60
N GLU A 409 5.77 7.66 -32.27
CA GLU A 409 5.06 6.71 -31.41
C GLU A 409 3.54 6.94 -31.53
N ILE A 410 2.76 5.86 -31.63
CA ILE A 410 1.31 5.91 -31.77
C ILE A 410 0.66 5.07 -30.68
N PHE A 411 -0.33 5.64 -30.00
CA PHE A 411 -1.25 4.96 -29.11
C PHE A 411 -2.61 4.82 -29.79
N HIS A 412 -2.91 3.64 -30.31
CA HIS A 412 -4.16 3.34 -31.01
C HIS A 412 -4.93 2.27 -30.24
N ALA A 413 -6.01 2.67 -29.53
CA ALA A 413 -6.83 1.79 -28.70
C ALA A 413 -7.91 1.09 -29.55
N ASP A 414 -7.49 0.25 -30.49
CA ASP A 414 -8.34 -0.44 -31.47
C ASP A 414 -8.78 -1.85 -31.06
N HIS A 415 -8.55 -2.25 -29.81
CA HIS A 415 -8.92 -3.54 -29.24
C HIS A 415 -9.14 -3.41 -27.73
N PRO A 416 -9.64 -4.44 -27.02
CA PRO A 416 -9.96 -4.35 -25.61
C PRO A 416 -8.82 -3.83 -24.75
N PHE A 417 -9.16 -2.91 -23.83
CA PHE A 417 -8.21 -2.24 -22.96
C PHE A 417 -8.79 -2.01 -21.56
N LEU A 418 -7.90 -1.78 -20.59
CA LEU A 418 -8.29 -1.28 -19.27
C LEU A 418 -8.10 0.23 -19.19
N PHE A 419 -8.84 0.85 -18.30
CA PHE A 419 -8.63 2.24 -17.95
C PHE A 419 -8.96 2.51 -16.49
N TYR A 420 -8.35 3.56 -15.92
CA TYR A 420 -8.77 4.07 -14.64
C TYR A 420 -8.73 5.60 -14.62
N ILE A 421 -9.54 6.20 -13.75
CA ILE A 421 -9.52 7.64 -13.47
C ILE A 421 -9.03 7.83 -12.05
N GLU A 422 -8.00 8.66 -11.87
CA GLU A 422 -7.41 8.98 -10.58
C GLU A 422 -7.59 10.47 -10.26
N ASP A 423 -7.95 10.77 -9.02
CA ASP A 423 -7.73 12.07 -8.40
C ASP A 423 -6.24 12.18 -8.07
N GLU A 424 -5.47 12.89 -8.90
CA GLU A 424 -4.01 13.01 -8.76
C GLU A 424 -3.58 13.83 -7.53
N SER A 425 -4.51 14.59 -6.93
CA SER A 425 -4.22 15.33 -5.70
C SER A 425 -4.23 14.45 -4.45
N THR A 426 -4.94 13.35 -4.47
CA THR A 426 -5.13 12.44 -3.33
C THR A 426 -4.67 11.00 -3.59
N GLY A 427 -4.35 10.64 -4.84
CA GLY A 427 -4.08 9.27 -5.28
C GLY A 427 -5.29 8.35 -5.18
N THR A 428 -6.50 8.92 -5.18
CA THR A 428 -7.75 8.16 -5.05
C THR A 428 -8.24 7.70 -6.41
N ILE A 429 -8.50 6.40 -6.54
CA ILE A 429 -9.07 5.83 -7.76
C ILE A 429 -10.58 6.06 -7.75
N MET A 430 -11.04 6.82 -8.76
CA MET A 430 -12.46 7.14 -8.97
C MET A 430 -13.16 6.02 -9.72
N TYR A 431 -12.55 5.56 -10.81
CA TYR A 431 -13.02 4.47 -11.66
C TYR A 431 -11.90 3.50 -12.00
N ILE A 432 -12.27 2.24 -12.13
CA ILE A 432 -11.52 1.23 -12.88
C ILE A 432 -12.49 0.59 -13.86
N GLY A 433 -12.14 0.57 -15.14
CA GLY A 433 -12.98 0.05 -16.19
C GLY A 433 -12.27 -0.91 -17.12
N LYS A 434 -13.06 -1.82 -17.67
CA LYS A 434 -12.67 -2.71 -18.76
C LYS A 434 -13.55 -2.40 -19.97
N MET A 435 -12.93 -2.06 -21.10
CA MET A 435 -13.57 -1.79 -22.38
C MET A 435 -13.38 -2.97 -23.30
N MET A 436 -14.46 -3.67 -23.60
CA MET A 436 -14.48 -4.85 -24.47
C MET A 436 -15.14 -4.52 -25.83
N ASN A 437 -16.15 -3.65 -25.81
CA ASN A 437 -16.89 -3.21 -27.00
C ASN A 437 -17.38 -1.76 -26.80
N PRO A 438 -16.83 -0.78 -27.53
CA PRO A 438 -17.23 0.64 -27.39
C PRO A 438 -18.69 0.94 -27.77
N LEU A 439 -19.34 0.08 -28.53
CA LEU A 439 -20.74 0.24 -28.94
C LEU A 439 -21.75 -0.31 -27.93
N ASP A 440 -21.27 -1.07 -26.94
CA ASP A 440 -22.13 -1.61 -25.89
C ASP A 440 -22.35 -0.52 -24.81
N THR A 441 -23.58 -0.05 -24.70
CA THR A 441 -24.00 1.00 -23.78
C THR A 441 -24.44 0.47 -22.41
N THR A 442 -24.66 -0.84 -22.31
CA THR A 442 -25.01 -1.55 -21.07
C THR A 442 -23.99 -2.63 -20.82
N GLY A 443 -23.17 -2.50 -19.77
CA GLY A 443 -22.19 -3.54 -19.48
C GLY A 443 -22.85 -4.92 -19.39
N SER A 444 -22.27 -5.93 -20.05
CA SER A 444 -22.80 -7.29 -20.08
C SER A 444 -22.67 -7.96 -18.70
N THR A 445 -23.77 -8.49 -18.18
CA THR A 445 -23.79 -9.33 -16.97
C THR A 445 -23.54 -10.81 -17.28
N ALA A 446 -23.30 -11.16 -18.57
CA ALA A 446 -23.01 -12.54 -18.98
C ALA A 446 -21.68 -13.03 -18.41
N SER A 447 -21.65 -14.27 -17.90
CA SER A 447 -20.40 -14.92 -17.50
C SER A 447 -19.52 -15.25 -18.70
N TRP A 448 -18.23 -15.44 -18.50
CA TRP A 448 -17.30 -15.89 -19.54
C TRP A 448 -17.77 -17.21 -20.22
N GLU A 449 -18.37 -18.12 -19.45
CA GLU A 449 -18.91 -19.38 -19.98
C GLU A 449 -20.06 -19.13 -20.96
N GLN A 450 -20.97 -18.19 -20.66
CA GLN A 450 -22.04 -17.80 -21.57
C GLN A 450 -21.53 -17.05 -22.80
N TYR A 451 -20.51 -16.20 -22.64
CA TYR A 451 -19.91 -15.46 -23.72
C TYR A 451 -19.17 -16.38 -24.70
N LEU A 452 -18.38 -17.34 -24.18
CA LEU A 452 -17.62 -18.30 -24.98
C LEU A 452 -18.55 -19.35 -25.64
N SER A 453 -19.69 -19.67 -25.04
CA SER A 453 -20.68 -20.60 -25.64
C SER A 453 -21.42 -20.03 -26.85
N GLN A 454 -21.43 -18.70 -27.01
CA GLN A 454 -22.02 -18.02 -28.18
C GLN A 454 -21.02 -17.82 -29.34
N SER A 455 -19.76 -18.19 -29.16
CA SER A 455 -18.72 -18.12 -30.18
C SER A 455 -18.59 -19.44 -30.95
N PRO A 456 -18.27 -19.45 -32.24
CA PRO A 456 -18.13 -20.70 -33.02
C PRO A 456 -17.00 -21.57 -32.46
N PRO A 457 -17.10 -22.91 -32.53
CA PRO A 457 -16.20 -23.81 -31.86
C PRO A 457 -14.75 -23.68 -32.36
N LYS A 458 -13.83 -23.45 -31.42
CA LYS A 458 -12.38 -23.49 -31.66
C LYS A 458 -11.92 -24.95 -31.76
N LEU A 459 -11.09 -25.26 -32.76
CA LEU A 459 -10.32 -26.52 -32.84
C LEU A 459 -9.45 -26.70 -31.57
N ASN A 460 -9.52 -27.91 -31.02
CA ASN A 460 -8.75 -28.34 -29.85
C ASN A 460 -7.24 -28.17 -30.08
N ALA A 461 -6.62 -27.27 -29.36
CA ALA A 461 -5.19 -27.30 -29.08
C ALA A 461 -5.02 -27.63 -27.59
N GLY A 462 -4.26 -28.69 -27.33
CA GLY A 462 -4.14 -29.37 -26.06
C GLY A 462 -3.72 -28.42 -24.91
N ILE A 463 -4.45 -28.49 -23.82
CA ILE A 463 -4.20 -27.73 -22.59
C ILE A 463 -3.08 -28.46 -21.85
N SER A 464 -1.92 -27.83 -21.80
CA SER A 464 -0.91 -28.16 -20.78
C SER A 464 -1.29 -27.40 -19.50
N ASN A 465 -1.64 -28.17 -18.45
CA ASN A 465 -1.87 -27.66 -17.11
C ASN A 465 -0.60 -26.98 -16.57
N THR A 466 -0.52 -25.66 -16.65
CA THR A 466 0.31 -24.86 -15.77
C THR A 466 -0.64 -24.20 -14.77
N GLY A 467 -0.52 -24.64 -13.50
CA GLY A 467 -1.40 -24.23 -12.43
C GLY A 467 -1.41 -22.72 -12.22
N SER A 468 -2.55 -22.11 -12.49
CA SER A 468 -2.90 -20.79 -12.01
C SER A 468 -3.02 -20.87 -10.49
N ILE A 469 -2.12 -20.19 -9.77
CA ILE A 469 -2.27 -19.97 -8.33
C ILE A 469 -3.39 -18.94 -8.19
N SER A 470 -4.62 -19.45 -7.94
CA SER A 470 -5.70 -18.61 -7.47
C SER A 470 -5.23 -17.97 -6.16
N GLN A 471 -5.30 -16.64 -6.06
CA GLN A 471 -5.28 -15.96 -4.78
C GLN A 471 -6.60 -16.26 -4.02
N ALA A 472 -6.83 -17.50 -3.71
CA ALA A 472 -7.66 -17.90 -2.59
C ALA A 472 -7.01 -17.25 -1.37
N GLY A 473 -7.73 -16.38 -0.69
CA GLY A 473 -7.30 -15.45 0.35
C GLY A 473 -6.07 -15.91 1.12
N LEU A 474 -5.14 -14.97 1.39
CA LEU A 474 -3.99 -15.19 2.25
C LEU A 474 -4.39 -16.16 3.35
N ASN A 475 -3.70 -17.29 3.47
CA ASN A 475 -3.96 -18.22 4.56
C ASN A 475 -3.80 -17.51 5.91
N ALA A 476 -4.28 -18.09 6.99
CA ALA A 476 -4.23 -17.45 8.30
C ALA A 476 -2.79 -17.11 8.72
N GLU A 477 -1.79 -17.84 8.21
CA GLU A 477 -0.37 -17.60 8.48
C GLU A 477 0.15 -16.38 7.72
N ASP A 478 -0.18 -16.20 6.45
CA ASP A 478 0.21 -15.03 5.66
C ASP A 478 -0.41 -13.75 6.22
N ARG A 479 -1.67 -13.79 6.67
CA ARG A 479 -2.31 -12.65 7.37
C ARG A 479 -1.58 -12.27 8.66
N ASN A 480 -1.17 -13.25 9.45
CA ASN A 480 -0.38 -13.02 10.66
C ASN A 480 1.00 -12.42 10.35
N ASN A 481 1.52 -12.65 9.16
CA ASN A 481 2.83 -12.16 8.72
C ASN A 481 2.80 -10.75 8.12
N LEU A 482 1.64 -10.18 7.81
CA LEU A 482 1.56 -8.83 7.24
C LEU A 482 2.25 -7.76 8.10
N PHE A 483 2.10 -7.80 9.43
CA PHE A 483 2.82 -6.90 10.33
C PHE A 483 4.34 -6.98 10.14
N ASN A 484 4.87 -8.17 9.88
CA ASN A 484 6.30 -8.41 9.72
C ASN A 484 6.87 -7.78 8.44
N ILE A 485 6.01 -7.36 7.51
CA ILE A 485 6.36 -6.65 6.29
C ILE A 485 6.13 -5.15 6.45
N TYR A 486 4.96 -4.74 6.97
CA TYR A 486 4.61 -3.32 7.14
C TYR A 486 5.50 -2.61 8.16
N PHE A 487 5.88 -3.29 9.24
CA PHE A 487 6.69 -2.70 10.29
C PHE A 487 8.11 -2.30 9.81
N PRO A 488 8.90 -3.17 9.14
CA PRO A 488 10.20 -2.79 8.60
C PRO A 488 10.12 -1.66 7.57
N GLN A 489 9.08 -1.64 6.75
CA GLN A 489 8.84 -0.57 5.79
C GLN A 489 8.60 0.78 6.48
N ALA A 490 7.69 0.82 7.46
CA ALA A 490 7.43 2.03 8.24
C ALA A 490 8.67 2.50 9.00
N LEU A 491 9.48 1.55 9.48
CA LEU A 491 10.75 1.83 10.14
C LEU A 491 11.77 2.43 9.16
N SER A 492 11.87 1.91 7.94
CA SER A 492 12.75 2.42 6.88
C SER A 492 12.40 3.85 6.46
N LYS A 493 11.12 4.22 6.48
CA LYS A 493 10.67 5.59 6.23
C LYS A 493 11.12 6.58 7.32
N LYS A 494 11.24 6.11 8.55
CA LYS A 494 11.71 6.91 9.70
C LYS A 494 13.24 7.02 9.74
N TYR A 495 13.92 5.89 9.56
CA TYR A 495 15.39 5.81 9.55
C TYR A 495 15.84 5.71 8.09
N LYS A 496 16.01 6.88 7.42
CA LYS A 496 16.26 6.93 5.97
C LYS A 496 17.67 6.51 5.59
N ASP A 497 18.64 6.83 6.43
CA ASP A 497 20.07 6.68 6.12
C ASP A 497 20.69 5.48 6.83
N GLY A 498 21.76 4.94 6.23
CA GLY A 498 22.60 3.89 6.80
C GLY A 498 21.98 2.49 6.83
N ASN A 499 22.77 1.55 7.36
CA ASN A 499 22.35 0.17 7.54
C ASN A 499 21.28 0.07 8.62
N LEU A 500 20.30 -0.81 8.41
CA LEU A 500 19.17 -0.98 9.33
C LEU A 500 18.86 -2.45 9.53
N VAL A 501 18.63 -2.84 10.77
CA VAL A 501 18.11 -4.16 11.14
C VAL A 501 17.05 -4.01 12.23
N SER A 502 16.00 -4.78 12.13
CA SER A 502 14.92 -4.87 13.13
C SER A 502 14.37 -6.29 13.21
N SER A 503 13.71 -6.61 14.31
CA SER A 503 12.99 -7.86 14.48
C SER A 503 11.50 -7.62 14.63
N PRO A 504 10.72 -7.73 13.56
CA PRO A 504 9.26 -7.59 13.62
C PRO A 504 8.61 -8.59 14.58
N ALA A 505 9.12 -9.81 14.62
CA ALA A 505 8.62 -10.87 15.50
C ALA A 505 8.79 -10.53 16.99
N SER A 506 9.92 -9.90 17.40
CA SER A 506 10.13 -9.46 18.77
C SER A 506 9.23 -8.29 19.14
N VAL A 507 8.98 -7.34 18.21
CA VAL A 507 8.04 -6.24 18.41
C VAL A 507 6.61 -6.76 18.57
N LYS A 508 6.21 -7.73 17.75
CA LYS A 508 4.92 -8.40 17.88
C LYS A 508 4.77 -9.04 19.26
N THR A 509 5.82 -9.67 19.79
CA THR A 509 5.85 -10.29 21.12
C THR A 509 5.64 -9.26 22.22
N ILE A 510 6.41 -8.16 22.23
CA ILE A 510 6.35 -7.16 23.31
C ILE A 510 5.00 -6.40 23.29
N LEU A 511 4.44 -6.12 22.12
CA LEU A 511 3.12 -5.52 21.99
C LEU A 511 2.00 -6.49 22.41
N THR A 512 2.15 -7.80 22.15
CA THR A 512 1.21 -8.82 22.66
C THR A 512 1.25 -8.92 24.17
N MET A 513 2.42 -8.74 24.80
CA MET A 513 2.55 -8.63 26.26
C MET A 513 1.76 -7.42 26.79
N LEU A 514 1.89 -6.25 26.16
CA LEU A 514 1.10 -5.06 26.50
C LEU A 514 -0.40 -5.30 26.36
N MET A 515 -0.83 -5.94 25.28
CA MET A 515 -2.23 -6.27 25.00
C MET A 515 -2.88 -7.08 26.14
N GLU A 516 -2.14 -7.97 26.80
CA GLU A 516 -2.65 -8.74 27.96
C GLU A 516 -3.02 -7.82 29.15
N GLY A 517 -2.31 -6.68 29.27
CA GLY A 517 -2.57 -5.65 30.29
C GLY A 517 -3.63 -4.62 29.89
N ALA A 518 -4.01 -4.58 28.62
CA ALA A 518 -4.89 -3.58 28.04
C ALA A 518 -6.37 -4.00 28.03
N ASN A 519 -7.25 -2.99 27.98
CA ASN A 519 -8.68 -3.13 27.80
C ASN A 519 -9.20 -2.14 26.73
N GLY A 520 -10.46 -2.34 26.27
CA GLY A 520 -11.17 -1.41 25.38
C GLY A 520 -10.36 -1.10 24.10
N ASN A 521 -10.40 0.14 23.65
CA ASN A 521 -9.78 0.60 22.41
C ASN A 521 -8.25 0.37 22.38
N THR A 522 -7.58 0.56 23.52
CA THR A 522 -6.12 0.29 23.62
C THR A 522 -5.79 -1.15 23.22
N LYS A 523 -6.60 -2.11 23.67
CA LYS A 523 -6.43 -3.52 23.32
C LYS A 523 -6.77 -3.78 21.85
N SER A 524 -7.86 -3.18 21.36
CA SER A 524 -8.35 -3.38 19.98
C SER A 524 -7.36 -2.84 18.94
N GLU A 525 -6.74 -1.68 19.17
CA GLU A 525 -5.67 -1.16 18.31
C GLU A 525 -4.50 -2.14 18.16
N ILE A 526 -4.02 -2.69 19.29
CA ILE A 526 -2.88 -3.63 19.26
C ILE A 526 -3.26 -4.89 18.47
N ILE A 527 -4.45 -5.46 18.71
CA ILE A 527 -4.93 -6.66 18.02
C ILE A 527 -5.04 -6.40 16.51
N SER A 528 -5.61 -5.26 16.12
CA SER A 528 -5.81 -4.88 14.72
C SER A 528 -4.48 -4.69 13.98
N VAL A 529 -3.58 -3.88 14.53
CA VAL A 529 -2.29 -3.57 13.87
C VAL A 529 -1.40 -4.80 13.75
N LEU A 530 -1.35 -5.64 14.81
CA LEU A 530 -0.56 -6.86 14.80
C LEU A 530 -1.21 -8.00 14.02
N ARG A 531 -2.44 -7.83 13.53
CA ARG A 531 -3.22 -8.89 12.86
C ARG A 531 -3.29 -10.17 13.68
N LEU A 532 -3.54 -10.04 14.99
CA LEU A 532 -3.59 -11.18 15.89
C LEU A 532 -4.87 -12.01 15.68
N PRO A 533 -4.80 -13.32 15.80
CA PRO A 533 -5.96 -14.19 15.65
C PRO A 533 -7.00 -13.92 16.74
N GLU A 534 -8.24 -14.27 16.46
CA GLU A 534 -9.31 -14.19 17.44
C GLU A 534 -9.18 -15.21 18.55
N GLY A 535 -9.74 -14.88 19.71
CA GLY A 535 -9.68 -15.73 20.89
C GLY A 535 -8.38 -15.61 21.67
N LYS A 536 -8.50 -15.47 22.98
CA LYS A 536 -7.36 -15.32 23.91
C LYS A 536 -6.40 -16.51 23.84
N SER A 537 -6.94 -17.73 23.70
CA SER A 537 -6.13 -18.97 23.64
C SER A 537 -5.25 -18.99 22.38
N ARG A 538 -5.84 -18.70 21.20
CA ARG A 538 -5.12 -18.69 19.93
C ARG A 538 -4.03 -17.61 19.88
N ARG A 539 -4.28 -16.40 20.43
CA ARG A 539 -3.26 -15.35 20.54
C ARG A 539 -2.08 -15.77 21.39
N ARG A 540 -2.34 -16.42 22.52
CA ARG A 540 -1.28 -16.92 23.43
C ARG A 540 -0.50 -18.06 22.81
N GLU A 541 -1.16 -18.96 22.11
CA GLU A 541 -0.52 -20.04 21.35
C GLU A 541 0.39 -19.48 20.25
N LEU A 542 -0.08 -18.52 19.45
CA LEU A 542 0.75 -17.85 18.46
C LEU A 542 1.96 -17.19 19.10
N ALA A 543 1.78 -16.47 20.21
CA ALA A 543 2.87 -15.82 20.93
C ALA A 543 3.89 -16.85 21.46
N GLN A 544 3.44 -18.01 21.96
CA GLN A 544 4.34 -19.08 22.41
C GLN A 544 5.13 -19.70 21.25
N ARG A 545 4.50 -19.90 20.09
CA ARG A 545 5.18 -20.38 18.87
C ARG A 545 6.24 -19.37 18.41
N ILE A 546 5.93 -18.06 18.40
CA ILE A 546 6.89 -17.00 18.08
C ILE A 546 8.05 -16.99 19.08
N LEU A 547 7.77 -17.07 20.38
CA LEU A 547 8.79 -17.09 21.42
C LEU A 547 9.69 -18.33 21.32
N ALA A 548 9.13 -19.49 21.00
CA ALA A 548 9.93 -20.70 20.78
C ALA A 548 10.89 -20.55 19.59
N SER A 549 10.49 -19.82 18.55
CA SER A 549 11.36 -19.52 17.41
C SER A 549 12.41 -18.45 17.73
N LEU A 550 12.09 -17.49 18.63
CA LEU A 550 12.98 -16.40 19.01
C LEU A 550 13.88 -16.73 20.22
N ASN A 551 13.71 -17.88 20.86
CA ASN A 551 14.51 -18.35 21.98
C ASN A 551 14.90 -19.80 21.75
N ARG A 552 15.90 -20.02 20.88
CA ARG A 552 16.42 -21.34 20.60
C ARG A 552 17.95 -21.34 20.46
N ASN A 553 18.55 -22.42 20.87
CA ASN A 553 19.96 -22.70 20.66
C ASN A 553 20.08 -24.16 20.22
N GLU A 554 20.01 -24.38 18.93
CA GLU A 554 19.95 -25.68 18.29
C GLU A 554 20.89 -25.72 17.09
N ASN A 555 21.68 -26.81 16.98
CA ASN A 555 22.50 -27.09 15.80
C ASN A 555 23.30 -25.87 15.29
N GLY A 556 23.88 -25.10 16.20
CA GLY A 556 24.70 -23.95 15.84
C GLY A 556 23.96 -22.67 15.47
N THR A 557 22.64 -22.64 15.60
CA THR A 557 21.86 -21.42 15.50
C THR A 557 21.37 -21.00 16.88
N GLU A 558 21.78 -19.81 17.32
CA GLU A 558 21.42 -19.20 18.59
C GLU A 558 20.59 -17.93 18.30
N ILE A 559 19.35 -17.91 18.78
CA ILE A 559 18.48 -16.74 18.80
C ILE A 559 18.07 -16.51 20.23
N ALA A 560 18.30 -15.32 20.76
CA ALA A 560 17.91 -14.99 22.11
C ALA A 560 17.16 -13.66 22.16
N LEU A 561 15.89 -13.76 22.53
CA LEU A 561 15.01 -12.63 22.83
C LEU A 561 14.85 -12.47 24.33
N THR A 562 15.15 -11.29 24.84
CA THR A 562 14.83 -10.92 26.22
C THR A 562 14.01 -9.64 26.24
N THR A 563 12.90 -9.69 26.97
CA THR A 563 11.98 -8.55 27.08
C THR A 563 11.77 -8.17 28.53
N ARG A 564 11.79 -6.86 28.82
CA ARG A 564 11.52 -6.33 30.14
C ARG A 564 10.69 -5.07 30.09
N LEU A 565 9.75 -4.96 31.02
CA LEU A 565 8.97 -3.75 31.29
C LEU A 565 9.58 -3.04 32.50
N TRP A 566 9.91 -1.78 32.36
CA TRP A 566 10.41 -0.91 33.43
C TRP A 566 9.31 0.03 33.88
N VAL A 567 8.88 -0.05 35.10
CA VAL A 567 7.73 0.66 35.65
C VAL A 567 8.20 1.56 36.79
N HIS A 568 7.64 2.78 36.85
CA HIS A 568 7.98 3.73 37.94
C HIS A 568 7.68 3.10 39.29
N LYS A 569 8.60 3.26 40.25
CA LYS A 569 8.56 2.60 41.58
C LYS A 569 7.27 2.83 42.39
N ASN A 570 6.56 3.95 42.14
CA ASN A 570 5.31 4.30 42.80
C ASN A 570 4.08 3.58 42.27
N LEU A 571 4.23 2.82 41.17
CA LEU A 571 3.14 2.14 40.51
C LEU A 571 3.04 0.68 40.94
N ARG A 572 1.86 0.23 41.33
CA ARG A 572 1.60 -1.17 41.74
C ARG A 572 1.11 -2.00 40.55
N VAL A 573 1.99 -2.87 40.07
CA VAL A 573 1.65 -3.81 39.00
C VAL A 573 0.91 -5.03 39.54
N SER A 574 -0.19 -5.41 38.88
CA SER A 574 -1.00 -6.58 39.22
C SER A 574 -0.18 -7.88 39.21
N ASN A 575 -0.28 -8.66 40.30
CA ASN A 575 0.40 -9.95 40.37
C ASN A 575 -0.09 -10.95 39.32
N ASN A 576 -1.37 -10.90 38.95
CA ASN A 576 -1.90 -11.72 37.87
C ASN A 576 -1.22 -11.41 36.54
N TYR A 577 -1.02 -10.12 36.24
CA TYR A 577 -0.32 -9.70 35.01
C TYR A 577 1.14 -10.14 35.03
N LYS A 578 1.86 -9.97 36.13
CA LYS A 578 3.26 -10.46 36.29
C LYS A 578 3.35 -11.97 36.05
N ASN A 579 2.41 -12.75 36.62
CA ASN A 579 2.38 -14.20 36.43
C ASN A 579 2.12 -14.58 34.96
N ILE A 580 1.22 -13.88 34.25
CA ILE A 580 0.95 -14.10 32.83
C ILE A 580 2.22 -13.84 32.01
N LEU A 581 2.91 -12.73 32.26
CA LEU A 581 4.11 -12.39 31.51
C LEU A 581 5.21 -13.43 31.70
N ARG A 582 5.47 -13.84 32.93
CA ARG A 582 6.52 -14.86 33.23
C ARG A 582 6.17 -16.21 32.65
N SER A 583 4.90 -16.67 32.82
CA SER A 583 4.52 -18.03 32.45
C SER A 583 4.24 -18.21 30.96
N ARG A 584 3.87 -17.13 30.23
CA ARG A 584 3.41 -17.22 28.83
C ARG A 584 4.33 -16.51 27.84
N TYR A 585 5.07 -15.50 28.30
CA TYR A 585 5.85 -14.63 27.42
C TYR A 585 7.35 -14.59 27.76
N GLN A 586 7.78 -15.30 28.81
CA GLN A 586 9.17 -15.27 29.33
C GLN A 586 9.66 -13.82 29.58
N GLY A 587 8.71 -12.89 29.78
CA GLY A 587 8.99 -11.49 30.06
C GLY A 587 8.99 -11.19 31.55
N ASP A 588 9.66 -10.13 31.96
CA ASP A 588 9.74 -9.70 33.37
C ASP A 588 9.37 -8.21 33.52
N ILE A 589 9.06 -7.82 34.73
CA ILE A 589 8.76 -6.43 35.11
C ILE A 589 9.64 -6.04 36.26
N GLU A 590 10.31 -4.89 36.13
CA GLU A 590 11.15 -4.31 37.19
C GLU A 590 10.70 -2.88 37.52
N SER A 591 10.71 -2.54 38.82
CA SER A 591 10.34 -1.22 39.30
C SER A 591 11.60 -0.37 39.48
N VAL A 592 11.64 0.81 38.86
CA VAL A 592 12.78 1.72 38.83
C VAL A 592 12.38 3.14 39.18
N ASN A 593 13.35 3.97 39.55
CA ASN A 593 13.12 5.38 39.84
C ASN A 593 13.49 6.29 38.67
N PHE A 594 12.57 6.55 37.77
CA PHE A 594 12.82 7.42 36.61
C PHE A 594 13.18 8.89 36.95
N MET A 595 12.93 9.31 38.18
CA MET A 595 13.42 10.63 38.66
C MET A 595 14.96 10.69 38.74
N GLU A 596 15.59 9.55 38.87
CA GLU A 596 17.05 9.36 38.83
C GLU A 596 17.47 8.86 37.47
N SER A 597 17.25 9.66 36.44
CA SER A 597 17.35 9.25 35.01
C SER A 597 18.68 8.60 34.67
N GLU A 598 19.81 9.16 35.14
CA GLU A 598 21.15 8.67 34.84
C GLU A 598 21.43 7.31 35.49
N SER A 599 21.05 7.16 36.77
CA SER A 599 21.19 5.89 37.52
C SER A 599 20.33 4.80 36.89
N THR A 600 19.09 5.14 36.50
CA THR A 600 18.15 4.23 35.85
C THR A 600 18.65 3.81 34.46
N ALA A 601 19.16 4.75 33.65
CA ALA A 601 19.72 4.43 32.33
C ALA A 601 20.93 3.49 32.44
N ARG A 602 21.84 3.73 33.41
CA ARG A 602 22.96 2.82 33.65
C ARG A 602 22.49 1.43 34.07
N HIS A 603 21.48 1.34 34.93
CA HIS A 603 20.90 0.07 35.36
C HIS A 603 20.26 -0.72 34.21
N ILE A 604 19.49 -0.03 33.32
CA ILE A 604 18.92 -0.65 32.12
C ILE A 604 20.04 -1.12 31.18
N ASN A 605 21.07 -0.31 30.95
CA ASN A 605 22.17 -0.66 30.06
C ASN A 605 23.01 -1.83 30.63
N GLU A 606 23.19 -1.90 31.94
CA GLU A 606 23.87 -3.03 32.59
C GLU A 606 23.06 -4.32 32.45
N TRP A 607 21.73 -4.25 32.59
CA TRP A 607 20.87 -5.40 32.30
C TRP A 607 20.99 -5.84 30.84
N VAL A 608 20.96 -4.91 29.85
CA VAL A 608 21.16 -5.25 28.46
C VAL A 608 22.49 -5.97 28.23
N ARG A 609 23.59 -5.43 28.74
CA ARG A 609 24.90 -6.06 28.63
C ARG A 609 24.93 -7.48 29.19
N ARG A 610 24.31 -7.67 30.37
CA ARG A 610 24.24 -8.99 31.01
C ARG A 610 23.47 -10.02 30.20
N VAL A 611 22.27 -9.66 29.71
CA VAL A 611 21.39 -10.59 28.96
C VAL A 611 21.89 -10.87 27.55
N THR A 612 22.78 -10.05 27.02
CA THR A 612 23.40 -10.22 25.71
C THR A 612 24.86 -10.70 25.80
N HIS A 613 25.32 -11.16 26.96
CA HIS A 613 26.71 -11.57 27.16
C HIS A 613 27.73 -10.54 26.63
N ASN A 614 27.48 -9.24 26.87
CA ASN A 614 28.22 -8.08 26.37
C ASN A 614 28.18 -7.91 24.82
N THR A 615 27.30 -8.58 24.12
CA THR A 615 27.15 -8.46 22.66
C THR A 615 26.58 -7.10 22.25
N ILE A 616 25.64 -6.55 23.07
CA ILE A 616 25.08 -5.22 22.90
C ILE A 616 25.53 -4.33 24.06
N SER A 617 26.14 -3.19 23.75
CA SER A 617 26.82 -2.35 24.74
C SER A 617 25.86 -1.43 25.51
N SER A 618 24.79 -0.91 24.88
CA SER A 618 23.84 -0.01 25.53
C SER A 618 22.50 0.02 24.79
N ALA A 619 21.42 0.23 25.53
CA ALA A 619 20.06 0.40 24.99
C ALA A 619 19.58 1.86 25.05
N LEU A 620 20.16 2.67 25.91
CA LEU A 620 19.73 4.04 26.20
C LEU A 620 20.94 4.96 26.30
N LEU A 621 20.83 6.16 25.73
CA LEU A 621 21.73 7.25 26.09
C LEU A 621 21.31 7.81 27.45
N LEU A 622 22.26 8.33 28.20
CA LEU A 622 22.03 8.81 29.59
C LEU A 622 20.95 9.91 29.69
N ASN A 623 20.75 10.67 28.60
CA ASN A 623 19.78 11.77 28.52
C ASN A 623 18.43 11.40 27.89
N ASP A 624 18.21 10.13 27.54
CA ASP A 624 16.99 9.68 26.82
C ASP A 624 15.79 9.42 27.73
N LEU A 625 15.94 9.60 29.03
CA LEU A 625 14.88 9.35 30.03
C LEU A 625 14.28 10.67 30.56
N PRO A 626 13.13 11.15 30.05
CA PRO A 626 12.41 12.26 30.65
C PRO A 626 12.00 11.95 32.10
N PRO A 627 12.04 12.94 33.02
CA PRO A 627 11.70 12.72 34.44
C PRO A 627 10.25 12.29 34.67
N ASP A 628 9.35 12.58 33.73
CA ASP A 628 7.93 12.19 33.74
C ASP A 628 7.67 10.79 33.21
N THR A 629 8.71 10.04 32.87
CA THR A 629 8.63 8.66 32.40
C THR A 629 7.91 7.77 33.42
N ARG A 630 6.95 6.97 32.96
CA ARG A 630 6.15 6.05 33.78
C ARG A 630 6.34 4.59 33.43
N LEU A 631 6.50 4.29 32.15
CA LEU A 631 6.60 2.92 31.63
C LEU A 631 7.46 2.89 30.37
N ILE A 632 8.49 2.07 30.39
CA ILE A 632 9.34 1.76 29.24
C ILE A 632 9.30 0.26 28.99
N LEU A 633 9.26 -0.10 27.72
CA LEU A 633 9.41 -1.47 27.27
C LEU A 633 10.74 -1.62 26.54
N THR A 634 11.51 -2.63 26.90
CA THR A 634 12.76 -2.93 26.23
C THR A 634 12.72 -4.36 25.66
N SER A 635 13.00 -4.45 24.37
CA SER A 635 13.17 -5.71 23.64
C SER A 635 14.59 -5.79 23.13
N VAL A 636 15.32 -6.79 23.59
CA VAL A 636 16.72 -7.04 23.21
C VAL A 636 16.78 -8.38 22.51
N ILE A 637 17.28 -8.38 21.29
CA ILE A 637 17.37 -9.60 20.49
C ILE A 637 18.68 -9.64 19.73
N TYR A 638 19.34 -10.81 19.75
CA TYR A 638 20.46 -11.07 18.87
C TYR A 638 20.29 -12.41 18.15
N PHE A 639 20.97 -12.50 17.01
CA PHE A 639 20.99 -13.69 16.18
C PHE A 639 22.42 -14.05 15.85
N LYS A 640 22.74 -15.31 16.02
CA LYS A 640 23.98 -15.93 15.60
C LYS A 640 23.65 -17.29 15.01
N GLY A 641 23.87 -17.48 13.72
CA GLY A 641 23.55 -18.74 13.04
C GLY A 641 24.72 -19.28 12.26
N LEU A 642 24.98 -20.58 12.35
CA LEU A 642 25.92 -21.27 11.48
C LEU A 642 25.29 -21.46 10.11
N TRP A 643 26.05 -21.20 9.06
CA TRP A 643 25.61 -21.59 7.73
C TRP A 643 25.53 -23.11 7.58
N LEU A 644 24.52 -23.61 6.88
CA LEU A 644 24.45 -25.03 6.51
C LEU A 644 25.72 -25.45 5.74
N LYS A 645 26.26 -24.55 4.94
CA LYS A 645 27.53 -24.68 4.25
C LYS A 645 28.38 -23.44 4.54
N SER A 646 29.43 -23.61 5.35
CA SER A 646 30.30 -22.53 5.79
C SER A 646 31.13 -21.96 4.62
N PHE A 647 31.47 -20.68 4.71
CA PHE A 647 32.39 -20.05 3.79
C PHE A 647 33.84 -20.32 4.25
N ASP A 648 34.71 -20.64 3.29
CA ASP A 648 36.13 -20.80 3.58
C ASP A 648 36.79 -19.42 3.71
N LYS A 649 37.44 -19.18 4.85
CA LYS A 649 38.17 -17.93 5.12
C LYS A 649 39.25 -17.64 4.09
N ALA A 650 39.89 -18.67 3.50
CA ALA A 650 40.88 -18.50 2.44
C ALA A 650 40.29 -17.89 1.15
N ASN A 651 38.99 -18.06 0.95
CA ASN A 651 38.24 -17.52 -0.20
C ASN A 651 37.61 -16.14 0.06
N THR A 652 37.77 -15.61 1.27
CA THR A 652 37.31 -14.25 1.62
C THR A 652 38.32 -13.23 1.11
N LYS A 653 37.86 -12.32 0.23
CA LYS A 653 38.74 -11.33 -0.41
C LYS A 653 38.14 -9.94 -0.34
N LEU A 654 39.00 -8.94 -0.26
CA LEU A 654 38.65 -7.54 -0.36
C LEU A 654 38.15 -7.24 -1.78
N GLN A 655 36.90 -6.78 -1.91
CA GLN A 655 36.29 -6.44 -3.18
C GLN A 655 35.46 -5.14 -3.03
N CYS A 656 35.12 -4.56 -4.16
CA CYS A 656 34.33 -3.34 -4.26
C CYS A 656 32.85 -3.61 -3.93
N PHE A 657 32.30 -2.80 -3.03
CA PHE A 657 30.86 -2.65 -2.81
C PHE A 657 30.44 -1.24 -3.28
N TYR A 658 29.50 -1.15 -4.19
CA TYR A 658 29.01 0.12 -4.75
C TYR A 658 27.98 0.73 -3.84
N ILE A 659 28.31 1.84 -3.18
CA ILE A 659 27.40 2.57 -2.31
C ILE A 659 26.44 3.46 -3.12
N PRO A 660 25.40 4.06 -2.50
CA PRO A 660 24.33 4.78 -3.23
C PRO A 660 24.76 5.88 -4.20
N ASN A 661 25.88 6.55 -3.96
CA ASN A 661 26.42 7.58 -4.85
C ASN A 661 27.26 7.00 -6.01
N GLY A 662 27.33 5.67 -6.16
CA GLY A 662 28.11 4.97 -7.18
C GLY A 662 29.58 4.78 -6.84
N GLU A 663 30.05 5.29 -5.71
CA GLU A 663 31.44 5.08 -5.26
C GLU A 663 31.67 3.65 -4.81
N CYS A 664 32.89 3.19 -5.03
CA CYS A 664 33.36 1.90 -4.56
C CYS A 664 33.92 2.00 -3.15
N ARG A 665 33.35 1.21 -2.20
CA ARG A 665 33.95 0.96 -0.89
C ARG A 665 34.43 -0.48 -0.77
N ASN A 666 35.71 -0.67 -0.52
CA ASN A 666 36.25 -2.01 -0.35
C ASN A 666 35.77 -2.65 0.94
N THR A 667 35.25 -3.86 0.83
CA THR A 667 34.88 -4.69 1.99
C THR A 667 35.24 -6.16 1.71
N TYR A 668 35.26 -6.98 2.76
CA TYR A 668 35.55 -8.41 2.61
C TYR A 668 34.29 -9.15 2.13
N PHE A 669 34.44 -9.83 0.98
CA PHE A 669 33.42 -10.72 0.44
C PHE A 669 33.78 -12.17 0.68
N MET A 670 32.89 -12.90 1.32
CA MET A 670 32.95 -14.34 1.48
C MET A 670 32.50 -15.02 0.19
N LYS A 671 33.21 -16.03 -0.24
CA LYS A 671 32.92 -16.74 -1.51
C LYS A 671 32.66 -18.21 -1.28
N HIS A 672 31.53 -18.72 -1.81
CA HIS A 672 31.20 -20.14 -1.76
C HIS A 672 30.41 -20.57 -2.99
N GLY A 673 30.80 -21.70 -3.61
CA GLY A 673 30.12 -22.32 -4.74
C GLY A 673 29.34 -23.55 -4.31
N SER A 674 28.03 -23.59 -4.58
CA SER A 674 27.16 -24.71 -4.24
C SER A 674 25.79 -24.60 -4.92
N ILE A 675 24.93 -25.59 -4.66
CA ILE A 675 23.53 -25.54 -5.05
C ILE A 675 22.76 -24.71 -4.03
N TYR A 676 22.30 -23.55 -4.47
CA TYR A 676 21.45 -22.63 -3.71
C TYR A 676 20.08 -22.47 -4.36
N ARG A 677 19.08 -22.05 -3.60
CA ARG A 677 17.80 -21.60 -4.17
C ARG A 677 17.90 -20.13 -4.54
N TYR A 678 17.77 -19.86 -5.82
CA TYR A 678 17.98 -18.54 -6.40
C TYR A 678 17.02 -18.30 -7.56
N ALA A 679 16.51 -17.07 -7.71
CA ALA A 679 15.74 -16.62 -8.86
C ALA A 679 15.76 -15.10 -9.01
N TYR A 680 15.56 -14.63 -10.24
CA TYR A 680 15.05 -13.28 -10.48
C TYR A 680 13.53 -13.32 -10.35
N ILE A 681 12.96 -12.43 -9.52
CA ILE A 681 11.54 -12.34 -9.29
C ILE A 681 11.01 -11.04 -9.91
N PRO A 682 10.32 -11.12 -11.06
CA PRO A 682 9.88 -9.94 -11.80
C PRO A 682 8.95 -9.01 -11.01
N SER A 683 8.05 -9.57 -10.20
CA SER A 683 7.07 -8.78 -9.42
C SER A 683 7.67 -7.85 -8.38
N ILE A 684 8.93 -8.05 -8.01
CA ILE A 684 9.69 -7.19 -7.09
C ILE A 684 10.98 -6.66 -7.71
N GLU A 685 11.21 -6.90 -9.00
CA GLU A 685 12.43 -6.55 -9.77
C GLU A 685 13.75 -6.84 -9.05
N ALA A 686 13.82 -7.95 -8.32
CA ALA A 686 14.96 -8.30 -7.52
C ALA A 686 15.47 -9.72 -7.78
N TYR A 687 16.78 -9.86 -7.65
CA TYR A 687 17.41 -11.16 -7.50
C TYR A 687 17.29 -11.61 -6.05
N VAL A 688 16.69 -12.78 -5.83
CA VAL A 688 16.51 -13.35 -4.50
C VAL A 688 17.34 -14.61 -4.36
N LEU A 689 18.12 -14.65 -3.28
CA LEU A 689 18.96 -15.77 -2.91
C LEU A 689 18.59 -16.24 -1.51
N GLU A 690 18.38 -17.54 -1.33
CA GLU A 690 18.19 -18.20 -0.05
C GLU A 690 19.47 -18.90 0.39
N ILE A 691 19.96 -18.54 1.57
CA ILE A 691 21.14 -19.14 2.21
C ILE A 691 20.66 -19.79 3.52
N PRO A 692 20.60 -21.14 3.59
CA PRO A 692 20.11 -21.83 4.75
C PRO A 692 21.14 -21.88 5.90
N TYR A 693 20.66 -21.82 7.13
CA TYR A 693 21.46 -22.08 8.33
C TYR A 693 21.46 -23.56 8.69
N SER A 694 22.40 -23.96 9.56
CA SER A 694 22.64 -25.36 9.94
C SER A 694 21.52 -26.01 10.75
N ASP A 695 20.61 -25.21 11.34
CA ASP A 695 19.47 -25.71 12.11
C ASP A 695 18.36 -26.35 11.22
N GLY A 696 18.46 -26.20 9.91
CA GLY A 696 17.47 -26.73 8.95
C GLY A 696 16.07 -26.07 9.03
N LYS A 697 15.92 -25.00 9.85
CA LYS A 697 14.66 -24.29 10.08
C LYS A 697 14.75 -22.82 9.68
N THR A 698 15.96 -22.27 9.68
CA THR A 698 16.19 -20.85 9.42
C THR A 698 16.92 -20.66 8.11
N SER A 699 16.57 -19.62 7.37
CA SER A 699 17.29 -19.19 6.16
C SER A 699 17.42 -17.67 6.12
N MET A 700 18.51 -17.18 5.54
CA MET A 700 18.65 -15.80 5.14
C MET A 700 18.20 -15.65 3.69
N LEU A 701 17.26 -14.77 3.45
CA LEU A 701 16.90 -14.30 2.12
C LEU A 701 17.61 -12.97 1.87
N THR A 702 18.35 -12.86 0.77
CA THR A 702 18.86 -11.58 0.28
C THR A 702 18.08 -11.18 -0.95
N LEU A 703 17.67 -9.92 -1.00
CA LEU A 703 16.87 -9.36 -2.10
C LEU A 703 17.64 -8.16 -2.67
N MET A 704 18.25 -8.37 -3.82
CA MET A 704 19.09 -7.38 -4.47
C MET A 704 18.36 -6.81 -5.68
N PRO A 705 18.11 -5.48 -5.74
CA PRO A 705 17.48 -4.85 -6.88
C PRO A 705 18.26 -5.13 -8.18
N ARG A 706 17.55 -5.26 -9.30
CA ARG A 706 18.16 -5.45 -10.61
C ARG A 706 19.02 -4.26 -11.01
N SER A 707 18.54 -3.05 -10.78
CA SER A 707 19.29 -1.82 -11.07
C SER A 707 20.42 -1.59 -10.06
N ARG A 708 21.50 -0.97 -10.51
CA ARG A 708 22.60 -0.51 -9.66
C ARG A 708 22.37 0.88 -9.09
N GLU A 709 21.42 1.62 -9.61
CA GLU A 709 21.03 2.91 -9.05
C GLU A 709 20.31 2.69 -7.70
N TYR A 710 20.80 3.34 -6.65
CA TYR A 710 20.33 3.08 -5.29
C TYR A 710 18.93 3.63 -5.03
N ASP A 711 18.72 4.91 -5.30
CA ASP A 711 17.43 5.57 -5.10
C ASP A 711 16.81 5.84 -6.48
N PRO A 712 15.64 5.31 -6.79
CA PRO A 712 14.60 4.82 -5.87
C PRO A 712 14.53 3.30 -5.66
N TYR A 713 15.37 2.48 -6.29
CA TYR A 713 15.13 1.03 -6.44
C TYR A 713 15.09 0.22 -5.14
N LEU A 714 15.93 0.51 -4.14
CA LEU A 714 15.86 -0.20 -2.86
C LEU A 714 14.59 0.17 -2.09
N ARG A 715 14.11 1.41 -2.22
CA ARG A 715 12.87 1.86 -1.63
C ARG A 715 11.66 1.23 -2.34
N ILE A 716 11.68 1.17 -3.67
CA ILE A 716 10.66 0.49 -4.48
C ILE A 716 10.60 -0.98 -4.07
N LEU A 717 11.74 -1.68 -3.99
CA LEU A 717 11.78 -3.06 -3.53
C LEU A 717 11.17 -3.23 -2.13
N SER A 718 11.45 -2.31 -1.20
CA SER A 718 10.86 -2.34 0.15
C SER A 718 9.34 -2.16 0.10
N ASP A 719 8.83 -1.32 -0.80
CA ASP A 719 7.41 -1.09 -1.00
C ASP A 719 6.74 -2.27 -1.72
N ASP A 720 7.39 -2.88 -2.70
CA ASP A 720 6.91 -4.05 -3.46
C ASP A 720 6.75 -5.30 -2.58
N LEU A 721 7.61 -5.48 -1.58
CA LEU A 721 7.52 -6.61 -0.64
C LEU A 721 6.20 -6.69 0.14
N ILE A 722 5.45 -5.60 0.23
CA ILE A 722 4.12 -5.61 0.86
C ILE A 722 3.13 -6.47 0.08
N THR A 723 3.33 -6.62 -1.21
CA THR A 723 2.38 -7.25 -2.13
C THR A 723 2.68 -8.69 -2.42
N VAL A 724 3.90 -9.12 -2.16
CA VAL A 724 4.36 -10.47 -2.46
C VAL A 724 4.63 -11.20 -1.14
N PRO A 725 3.77 -12.12 -0.72
CA PRO A 725 4.00 -12.94 0.46
C PRO A 725 5.37 -13.63 0.39
N VAL A 726 6.06 -13.71 1.52
CA VAL A 726 7.36 -14.42 1.60
C VAL A 726 7.22 -15.88 1.12
N SER A 727 6.07 -16.51 1.38
CA SER A 727 5.74 -17.85 0.86
C SER A 727 5.77 -17.91 -0.67
N THR A 728 5.25 -16.89 -1.35
CA THR A 728 5.28 -16.78 -2.82
C THR A 728 6.69 -16.55 -3.33
N ILE A 729 7.48 -15.71 -2.65
CA ILE A 729 8.90 -15.52 -2.98
C ILE A 729 9.63 -16.86 -2.91
N LEU A 730 9.49 -17.59 -1.81
CA LEU A 730 10.11 -18.89 -1.60
C LEU A 730 9.68 -19.92 -2.63
N ALA A 731 8.41 -19.95 -3.03
CA ALA A 731 7.89 -20.90 -4.03
C ALA A 731 8.52 -20.69 -5.43
N ASN A 732 8.91 -19.46 -5.75
CA ASN A 732 9.53 -19.11 -7.04
C ASN A 732 11.03 -19.42 -7.10
N LEU A 733 11.70 -19.68 -5.98
CA LEU A 733 13.13 -19.97 -5.95
C LEU A 733 13.43 -21.38 -6.49
N LYS A 734 14.40 -21.49 -7.38
CA LYS A 734 14.83 -22.76 -7.99
C LYS A 734 16.25 -23.10 -7.55
N LYS A 735 16.52 -24.39 -7.34
CA LYS A 735 17.88 -24.88 -7.08
C LYS A 735 18.76 -24.65 -8.29
N GLN A 736 19.87 -23.92 -8.10
CA GLN A 736 20.83 -23.60 -9.14
C GLN A 736 22.24 -23.79 -8.59
N ASP A 737 23.15 -24.29 -9.42
CA ASP A 737 24.58 -24.33 -9.11
C ASP A 737 25.17 -22.97 -9.39
N ILE A 738 25.47 -22.22 -8.33
CA ILE A 738 25.95 -20.83 -8.40
C ILE A 738 27.06 -20.59 -7.40
N THR A 739 27.93 -19.64 -7.73
CA THR A 739 28.93 -19.12 -6.81
C THR A 739 28.44 -17.79 -6.24
N ILE A 740 28.28 -17.73 -4.92
CA ILE A 740 27.85 -16.53 -4.23
C ILE A 740 29.03 -15.73 -3.69
N HIS A 741 28.92 -14.40 -3.74
CA HIS A 741 29.83 -13.46 -3.07
C HIS A 741 28.99 -12.59 -2.14
N LEU A 742 29.08 -12.83 -0.84
CA LEU A 742 28.32 -12.12 0.19
C LEU A 742 29.27 -11.24 1.00
N PRO A 743 29.00 -9.93 1.17
CA PRO A 743 29.84 -9.10 2.03
C PRO A 743 29.73 -9.51 3.49
N LYS A 744 30.84 -9.43 4.24
CA LYS A 744 30.82 -9.51 5.71
C LYS A 744 30.25 -8.22 6.27
N PHE A 745 29.32 -8.31 7.21
CA PHE A 745 28.82 -7.13 7.89
C PHE A 745 28.32 -7.41 9.30
N ASN A 746 28.34 -6.35 10.10
CA ASN A 746 27.78 -6.31 11.43
C ASN A 746 26.89 -5.08 11.53
N ILE A 747 25.64 -5.25 11.96
CA ILE A 747 24.69 -4.15 12.11
C ILE A 747 24.15 -4.21 13.53
N GLU A 748 24.27 -3.09 14.27
CA GLU A 748 23.66 -2.91 15.57
C GLU A 748 22.77 -1.66 15.51
N ASN A 749 21.52 -1.79 15.93
CA ASN A 749 20.55 -0.70 15.98
C ASN A 749 19.86 -0.62 17.34
N ASN A 750 19.77 0.62 17.85
CA ASN A 750 18.97 1.00 19.00
C ASN A 750 17.79 1.85 18.49
N LEU A 751 16.60 1.27 18.51
CA LEU A 751 15.43 1.82 17.84
C LEU A 751 14.39 2.26 18.85
N ASN A 752 13.97 3.53 18.80
CA ASN A 752 12.75 3.97 19.46
C ASN A 752 11.56 3.77 18.52
N LEU A 753 10.68 2.85 18.89
CA LEU A 753 9.60 2.39 18.02
C LEU A 753 8.34 3.26 18.09
N VAL A 754 8.23 4.18 19.06
CA VAL A 754 7.02 5.00 19.28
C VAL A 754 6.56 5.73 18.01
N PRO A 755 7.43 6.45 17.25
CA PRO A 755 7.01 7.14 16.04
C PRO A 755 6.50 6.18 14.96
N THR A 756 7.17 5.03 14.79
CA THR A 756 6.81 4.00 13.81
C THR A 756 5.49 3.32 14.16
N LEU A 757 5.28 2.98 15.42
CA LEU A 757 4.04 2.35 15.89
C LEU A 757 2.83 3.30 15.80
N ARG A 758 3.03 4.60 16.08
CA ARG A 758 2.00 5.62 15.83
C ARG A 758 1.63 5.71 14.35
N HIS A 759 2.63 5.71 13.47
CA HIS A 759 2.40 5.70 12.03
C HIS A 759 1.59 4.46 11.56
N LEU A 760 1.78 3.31 12.22
CA LEU A 760 1.04 2.07 11.94
C LEU A 760 -0.36 2.03 12.59
N GLY A 761 -0.74 3.06 13.38
CA GLY A 761 -2.07 3.17 13.99
C GLY A 761 -2.17 2.66 15.43
N ILE A 762 -1.04 2.47 16.14
CA ILE A 762 -1.02 2.26 17.59
C ILE A 762 -0.78 3.60 18.26
N GLU A 763 -1.83 4.26 18.74
CA GLU A 763 -1.76 5.58 19.37
C GLU A 763 -2.17 5.57 20.83
N ASN A 764 -3.24 4.85 21.18
CA ASN A 764 -3.86 4.91 22.51
C ASN A 764 -2.89 4.55 23.64
N ILE A 765 -1.96 3.60 23.43
CA ILE A 765 -0.98 3.22 24.47
C ILE A 765 -0.01 4.34 24.86
N PHE A 766 0.13 5.35 23.99
CA PHE A 766 1.02 6.50 24.20
C PHE A 766 0.29 7.76 24.66
N GLN A 767 -1.01 7.67 24.93
CA GLN A 767 -1.87 8.78 25.34
C GLN A 767 -2.21 8.67 26.85
N PRO A 768 -2.47 9.81 27.54
CA PRO A 768 -2.84 9.79 28.94
C PRO A 768 -4.14 9.04 29.25
N ASN A 769 -5.01 8.83 28.27
CA ASN A 769 -6.29 8.12 28.37
C ASN A 769 -6.18 6.62 28.06
N THR A 770 -5.00 6.07 28.02
CA THR A 770 -4.76 4.65 27.76
C THR A 770 -5.40 3.76 28.82
N ASN A 771 -5.97 2.64 28.39
CA ASN A 771 -6.59 1.68 29.31
C ASN A 771 -5.72 0.45 29.53
N LEU A 772 -4.79 0.54 30.48
CA LEU A 772 -3.92 -0.55 30.93
C LEU A 772 -4.38 -1.14 32.29
N SER A 773 -5.68 -1.09 32.58
CA SER A 773 -6.26 -1.44 33.89
C SER A 773 -6.03 -2.89 34.36
N LYS A 774 -5.75 -3.82 33.44
CA LYS A 774 -5.36 -5.20 33.83
C LYS A 774 -3.91 -5.31 34.28
N MET A 775 -3.08 -4.36 33.88
CA MET A 775 -1.68 -4.27 34.29
C MET A 775 -1.52 -3.45 35.55
N ILE A 776 -2.08 -2.23 35.57
CA ILE A 776 -1.94 -1.27 36.68
C ILE A 776 -3.31 -0.60 36.88
N SER A 777 -3.75 -0.47 38.14
CA SER A 777 -5.04 0.14 38.49
C SER A 777 -5.06 1.67 38.38
N ASP A 778 -3.92 2.32 38.17
CA ASP A 778 -3.79 3.77 38.02
C ASP A 778 -4.19 4.15 36.59
N SER A 779 -5.16 5.06 36.45
CA SER A 779 -5.73 5.51 35.19
C SER A 779 -4.86 6.50 34.42
N SER A 780 -3.76 6.99 34.98
CA SER A 780 -2.90 8.01 34.38
C SER A 780 -1.63 7.47 33.71
N ILE A 781 -1.49 6.16 33.62
CA ILE A 781 -0.30 5.54 33.03
C ILE A 781 -0.39 5.41 31.51
N HIS A 782 0.69 5.74 30.83
CA HIS A 782 0.87 5.48 29.41
C HIS A 782 2.31 5.01 29.12
N VAL A 783 2.51 4.39 27.96
CA VAL A 783 3.84 3.97 27.52
C VAL A 783 4.63 5.19 27.04
N THR A 784 5.78 5.44 27.65
CA THR A 784 6.64 6.56 27.27
C THR A 784 7.54 6.17 26.09
N SER A 785 8.14 4.99 26.13
CA SER A 785 9.02 4.48 25.07
C SER A 785 8.91 2.97 24.90
N ILE A 786 9.08 2.52 23.66
CA ILE A 786 9.29 1.12 23.30
C ILE A 786 10.62 1.05 22.55
N LEU A 787 11.60 0.39 23.16
CA LEU A 787 12.95 0.31 22.67
C LEU A 787 13.25 -1.10 22.17
N GLN A 788 13.79 -1.18 20.95
CA GLN A 788 14.29 -2.42 20.40
C GLN A 788 15.79 -2.29 20.15
N ASN A 789 16.55 -3.20 20.70
CA ASN A 789 17.99 -3.32 20.48
C ASN A 789 18.24 -4.61 19.72
N VAL A 790 18.80 -4.49 18.53
CA VAL A 790 19.03 -5.60 17.61
C VAL A 790 20.48 -5.59 17.17
N LYS A 791 21.12 -6.76 17.23
CA LYS A 791 22.44 -6.98 16.64
C LYS A 791 22.39 -8.19 15.72
N LEU A 792 22.98 -8.04 14.54
CA LEU A 792 23.14 -9.07 13.53
C LEU A 792 24.56 -9.05 13.01
N GLU A 793 25.24 -10.18 13.08
CA GLU A 793 26.58 -10.38 12.56
C GLU A 793 26.58 -11.45 11.49
N ILE A 794 27.17 -11.16 10.33
CA ILE A 794 27.26 -12.05 9.17
C ILE A 794 28.76 -12.21 8.84
N ASP A 795 29.29 -13.41 9.07
CA ASP A 795 30.67 -13.79 8.79
C ASP A 795 30.77 -15.19 8.13
N GLU A 796 32.00 -15.70 7.95
CA GLU A 796 32.25 -16.98 7.31
C GLU A 796 31.85 -18.17 8.15
N GLU A 797 31.92 -18.02 9.47
CA GLU A 797 31.80 -19.17 10.35
C GLU A 797 30.35 -19.53 10.61
N GLY A 798 29.50 -18.53 10.69
CA GLY A 798 28.41 -18.91 11.47
C GLY A 798 28.99 -19.92 12.50
N THR A 799 29.86 -19.62 13.34
CA THR A 799 30.75 -20.28 14.32
C THR A 799 30.70 -21.81 14.54
N LEU A 800 31.88 -22.39 14.54
CA LEU A 800 32.40 -23.70 14.98
C LEU A 800 32.38 -24.81 13.93
N ALA A 801 33.61 -25.12 13.56
CA ALA A 801 33.99 -26.19 12.63
C ALA A 801 33.52 -27.57 13.14
N ALA A 802 32.66 -28.18 12.31
CA ALA A 802 32.75 -29.62 12.09
C ALA A 802 33.26 -29.75 10.65
N ALA A 803 34.49 -30.25 10.53
CA ALA A 803 35.07 -30.58 9.24
C ALA A 803 34.35 -31.79 8.66
N ASP A 804 33.36 -31.52 7.83
CA ASP A 804 32.92 -32.50 6.83
C ASP A 804 33.72 -32.29 5.57
N THR A 805 34.76 -33.12 5.45
CA THR A 805 35.52 -33.30 4.22
C THR A 805 34.68 -34.10 3.24
N GLU A 806 33.71 -33.47 2.58
CA GLU A 806 33.21 -34.00 1.33
C GLU A 806 34.21 -33.62 0.22
N ILE A 807 35.03 -34.58 -0.19
CA ILE A 807 35.85 -34.49 -1.41
C ILE A 807 34.85 -34.54 -2.57
N GLY A 808 34.29 -33.38 -2.90
CA GLY A 808 33.52 -33.18 -4.13
C GLY A 808 34.47 -33.15 -5.32
N TYR A 809 34.39 -34.13 -6.21
CA TYR A 809 35.01 -34.11 -7.52
C TYR A 809 34.61 -32.81 -8.24
N LYS A 810 35.58 -31.89 -8.37
CA LYS A 810 35.45 -30.76 -9.26
C LYS A 810 35.42 -31.29 -10.70
N LEU A 811 34.26 -31.43 -11.27
CA LEU A 811 34.12 -31.38 -12.71
C LEU A 811 34.45 -29.95 -13.17
N LEU A 812 35.62 -29.81 -13.80
CA LEU A 812 36.00 -28.62 -14.54
C LEU A 812 35.03 -28.43 -15.72
N SER A 813 33.93 -27.76 -15.48
CA SER A 813 33.19 -27.04 -16.50
C SER A 813 32.91 -25.63 -15.99
N SER A 814 33.81 -24.74 -16.36
CA SER A 814 33.67 -23.28 -16.22
C SER A 814 32.34 -22.79 -16.79
N TRP A 815 31.77 -21.85 -16.09
CA TRP A 815 30.63 -20.97 -16.33
C TRP A 815 29.49 -21.21 -15.33
N GLY A 816 29.78 -21.27 -14.03
CA GLY A 816 28.82 -21.06 -12.97
C GLY A 816 28.49 -19.57 -12.89
N ASN A 817 27.21 -19.22 -12.87
CA ASN A 817 26.76 -17.84 -12.71
C ASN A 817 27.23 -17.30 -11.34
N ASP A 818 28.15 -16.33 -11.34
CA ASP A 818 28.56 -15.63 -10.13
C ASP A 818 27.45 -14.67 -9.70
N VAL A 819 26.94 -14.84 -8.49
CA VAL A 819 25.96 -13.95 -7.86
C VAL A 819 26.68 -13.09 -6.83
N LYS A 820 26.86 -11.81 -7.14
CA LYS A 820 27.58 -10.87 -6.29
C LYS A 820 26.61 -9.90 -5.63
N MET A 821 26.60 -9.88 -4.29
CA MET A 821 25.89 -8.89 -3.49
C MET A 821 26.75 -7.62 -3.35
N ASP A 822 27.09 -6.98 -4.48
CA ASP A 822 28.06 -5.89 -4.60
C ASP A 822 27.45 -4.49 -4.51
N ARG A 823 26.19 -4.37 -4.13
CA ARG A 823 25.41 -3.13 -4.05
C ARG A 823 24.34 -3.22 -2.99
N PRO A 824 23.67 -2.12 -2.60
CA PRO A 824 22.63 -2.14 -1.58
C PRO A 824 21.55 -3.20 -1.81
N PHE A 825 21.22 -3.93 -0.73
CA PHE A 825 20.23 -5.00 -0.77
C PHE A 825 19.39 -5.04 0.53
N LEU A 826 18.19 -5.57 0.43
CA LEU A 826 17.39 -5.97 1.58
C LEU A 826 17.74 -7.40 1.99
N PHE A 827 17.56 -7.70 3.26
CA PHE A 827 17.68 -9.07 3.75
C PHE A 827 16.59 -9.39 4.77
N MET A 828 16.24 -10.66 4.84
CA MET A 828 15.32 -11.21 5.85
C MET A 828 15.92 -12.49 6.41
N ILE A 829 15.80 -12.70 7.71
CA ILE A 829 16.00 -14.02 8.32
C ILE A 829 14.61 -14.57 8.60
N ILE A 830 14.33 -15.71 8.03
CA ILE A 830 13.02 -16.36 8.09
C ILE A 830 13.09 -17.67 8.84
N ASP A 831 12.01 -17.98 9.58
CA ASP A 831 11.73 -19.31 10.08
C ASP A 831 10.86 -20.04 9.04
N SER A 832 11.40 -21.07 8.39
CA SER A 832 10.71 -21.79 7.34
C SER A 832 9.57 -22.70 7.85
N VAL A 833 9.60 -23.08 9.14
CA VAL A 833 8.54 -23.90 9.77
C VAL A 833 7.31 -23.04 10.08
N LEU A 834 7.53 -21.81 10.55
CA LEU A 834 6.45 -20.86 10.84
C LEU A 834 6.13 -19.95 9.64
N ASN A 835 6.91 -20.05 8.57
CA ASN A 835 6.85 -19.15 7.43
C ASN A 835 6.86 -17.66 7.85
N MET A 836 7.71 -17.31 8.81
CA MET A 836 7.69 -16.03 9.50
C MET A 836 9.03 -15.31 9.42
N THR A 837 9.00 -14.00 9.17
CA THR A 837 10.19 -13.15 9.23
C THR A 837 10.57 -12.87 10.68
N LEU A 838 11.74 -13.34 11.08
CA LEU A 838 12.32 -13.11 12.41
C LEU A 838 13.06 -11.77 12.47
N PHE A 839 13.90 -11.51 11.45
CA PHE A 839 14.63 -10.26 11.27
C PHE A 839 14.44 -9.76 9.85
N SER A 840 14.46 -8.43 9.71
CA SER A 840 14.45 -7.75 8.42
C SER A 840 15.35 -6.55 8.48
N GLY A 841 16.07 -6.28 7.39
CA GLY A 841 16.99 -5.16 7.33
C GLY A 841 17.42 -4.80 5.93
N ARG A 842 18.27 -3.79 5.87
CA ARG A 842 18.94 -3.34 4.65
C ARG A 842 20.42 -3.13 4.93
N PHE A 843 21.23 -3.52 3.97
CA PHE A 843 22.66 -3.24 3.93
C PHE A 843 22.95 -2.27 2.79
N ILE A 844 23.39 -1.06 3.11
CA ILE A 844 23.58 0.05 2.16
C ILE A 844 25.05 0.32 1.93
N GLU A 845 25.82 0.25 2.99
CA GLU A 845 27.26 0.54 2.95
C GLU A 845 28.04 -0.25 3.98
N PRO A 846 29.26 -0.69 3.64
CA PRO A 846 30.19 -1.23 4.63
C PRO A 846 30.52 -0.18 5.70
N LEU A 847 30.69 -0.64 6.94
CA LEU A 847 31.24 0.21 8.02
C LEU A 847 32.64 0.68 7.63
N LYS A 848 32.98 1.93 7.98
CA LYS A 848 34.31 2.52 7.71
C LYS A 848 35.40 1.79 8.51
#